data_e4eb6ea1971b97c66325f6d1859c6974
#
_entry.id   e4eb6ea1971b97c66325f6d1859c6974
#
_cell.length_a   1.000
_cell.length_b   1.000
_cell.length_c   1.000
_cell.angle_alpha   90.00
_cell.angle_beta   90.00
_cell.angle_gamma   90.00
#
_symmetry.space_group_name_H-M   'P 1'
#
loop_
_entity.id
_entity.type
_entity.pdbx_description
1 polymer ?
#
loop_
_entity_poly.entity_id
_entity_poly.type
_entity_poly.pdbx_seq_one_letter_code
_entity_poly.pdbx_strand_id
1 'polypeptide(L)'
;MNTPANLRRILALALATTAFVPVAAQAQDAGVETTQERGSVLDTIGDIIVTGTKTKNPENVQDVPLAVTAFGEQTLEAFKIRDIQGLSFQAPNVSLDQVGTSRGTANFTVRGIGINSSIPSIDPTVGVFVDGVFLGVNGGVVFDLFDLSSVEILRGPQGVLFGRNVTGGAVVINTGNPTEDFRGKFRAAVDGPIDSGRGGANYTVSGVVSGPIVEDKLLFKIGAYYNKDEGYFRNLFDGSNHGAAETKILRGALEGRFGDLTLRGKLDYFTSEGDGPSAQNRAFFDRRSFDFSIDEPGFYSNEIWTGSLTATLNIGPGTLTNITGWRKFDSRTRGDIDATPLFLFHSNSATAQEQWSNELRYAISGDRYDLVFGGFYFNQNLAYDESRELRRDLPPAVRPPQFFGGGRQEHEVLGLFANLNYKLTDSLTVLAGIRWNQETKDAGVTFITPRAPCSVLNNTCPTGTAPFRPGVETNGFTDDVKFENLSPKLGLQYEFADSQIYGHWSRGFRSGGYNFRITNVAVFNRAFEQTGALGFDEEQVDSFEIGGKFQTADRSLTLNVAAYVTKIGNMQREVNLADPGAGVVQNILNTADATIKGFEAEARMRVSPSLVFTANLGLIDANYDKVLFDISGDGRVDEKDLALAIPRVVPYTVGAGLIHELNVGRSQFLTRVNYQYRDRAAYTDDNFGWLNDLSMLEANITWVTPVPGLSLSLYGRNLFDQVQEGGDTQVPFGGPLPGGVIAGPRSNGVQTPFQQFPGGGTFSPLMRGRNIGLELMFEF
;
A
#
# COMPACT_ATOMS: atom_id res chain seq x y z
N MET A 1 17.94 -12.23 -36.72
CA MET A 1 17.20 -11.66 -35.60
C MET A 1 17.44 -12.57 -34.41
N ASN A 2 18.29 -12.16 -33.48
CA ASN A 2 18.55 -12.94 -32.26
C ASN A 2 17.41 -12.70 -31.28
N THR A 3 16.65 -13.73 -30.99
CA THR A 3 15.67 -13.71 -29.90
C THR A 3 16.38 -13.40 -28.57
N PRO A 4 15.90 -12.49 -27.76
CA PRO A 4 16.50 -12.18 -26.46
C PRO A 4 16.64 -13.44 -25.60
N ALA A 5 17.76 -13.56 -24.90
CA ALA A 5 18.07 -14.76 -24.10
C ALA A 5 16.99 -15.12 -23.07
N ASN A 6 16.29 -14.10 -22.56
CA ASN A 6 15.19 -14.24 -21.61
C ASN A 6 13.94 -14.89 -22.22
N LEU A 7 13.60 -14.58 -23.48
CA LEU A 7 12.48 -15.22 -24.16
C LEU A 7 12.73 -16.73 -24.39
N ARG A 8 13.98 -17.12 -24.63
CA ARG A 8 14.38 -18.55 -24.76
C ARG A 8 14.29 -19.28 -23.42
N ARG A 9 14.59 -18.62 -22.30
CA ARG A 9 14.44 -19.20 -20.94
C ARG A 9 12.98 -19.33 -20.55
N ILE A 10 12.13 -18.35 -20.86
CA ILE A 10 10.68 -18.38 -20.64
C ILE A 10 10.04 -19.54 -21.44
N LEU A 11 10.39 -19.70 -22.73
CA LEU A 11 9.92 -20.79 -23.57
C LEU A 11 10.45 -22.17 -23.15
N ALA A 12 11.69 -22.25 -22.68
CA ALA A 12 12.28 -23.51 -22.22
C ALA A 12 11.66 -23.99 -20.90
N LEU A 13 11.28 -23.09 -19.98
CA LEU A 13 10.60 -23.45 -18.74
C LEU A 13 9.17 -23.91 -18.99
N ALA A 14 8.46 -23.27 -19.91
CA ALA A 14 7.11 -23.68 -20.32
C ALA A 14 7.09 -25.12 -20.93
N LEU A 15 8.19 -25.54 -21.55
CA LEU A 15 8.36 -26.90 -22.08
C LEU A 15 8.84 -27.91 -21.01
N ALA A 16 9.52 -27.47 -19.96
CA ALA A 16 10.00 -28.35 -18.89
C ALA A 16 8.88 -28.72 -17.87
N THR A 17 7.82 -27.91 -17.76
CA THR A 17 6.67 -28.17 -16.87
C THR A 17 5.72 -29.27 -17.40
N THR A 18 5.90 -29.76 -18.63
CA THR A 18 5.09 -30.85 -19.18
C THR A 18 5.49 -32.25 -18.68
N ALA A 19 6.50 -32.38 -17.80
CA ALA A 19 7.01 -33.66 -17.30
C ALA A 19 6.48 -34.08 -15.91
N PHE A 20 5.51 -33.36 -15.32
CA PHE A 20 4.83 -33.82 -14.13
C PHE A 20 3.67 -34.76 -14.52
N VAL A 21 3.92 -36.06 -14.46
CA VAL A 21 2.90 -37.08 -14.56
C VAL A 21 2.03 -37.00 -13.29
N PRO A 22 0.70 -36.75 -13.38
CA PRO A 22 -0.17 -36.83 -12.21
C PRO A 22 -0.24 -38.27 -11.75
N VAL A 23 0.03 -38.52 -10.47
CA VAL A 23 -0.38 -39.75 -9.79
C VAL A 23 -1.91 -39.74 -9.84
N ALA A 24 -2.47 -40.52 -10.75
CA ALA A 24 -3.90 -40.72 -10.83
C ALA A 24 -4.40 -41.43 -9.56
N ALA A 25 -5.08 -40.68 -8.70
CA ALA A 25 -6.00 -41.29 -7.76
C ALA A 25 -7.11 -41.94 -8.59
N GLN A 26 -7.28 -43.24 -8.47
CA GLN A 26 -8.38 -43.96 -9.12
C GLN A 26 -9.70 -43.50 -8.50
N ALA A 27 -10.37 -42.56 -9.18
CA ALA A 27 -11.79 -42.30 -8.95
C ALA A 27 -12.57 -43.37 -9.73
N GLN A 28 -13.37 -44.16 -9.02
CA GLN A 28 -14.31 -45.12 -9.62
C GLN A 28 -15.34 -44.37 -10.47
N ASP A 29 -15.53 -44.91 -11.69
CA ASP A 29 -16.56 -44.52 -12.62
C ASP A 29 -17.95 -44.57 -11.95
N ALA A 30 -18.54 -43.41 -11.75
CA ALA A 30 -19.99 -43.23 -11.59
C ALA A 30 -20.42 -42.28 -12.69
N GLY A 31 -20.91 -42.90 -13.79
CA GLY A 31 -21.47 -42.15 -14.91
C GLY A 31 -22.70 -41.36 -14.52
N VAL A 32 -22.56 -40.05 -14.52
CA VAL A 32 -23.63 -39.08 -14.81
C VAL A 32 -22.99 -37.97 -15.61
N GLU A 33 -23.24 -37.92 -16.91
CA GLU A 33 -23.01 -36.72 -17.71
C GLU A 33 -24.01 -35.65 -17.28
N THR A 34 -23.65 -34.85 -16.29
CA THR A 34 -24.20 -33.52 -16.17
C THR A 34 -23.17 -32.59 -16.79
N THR A 35 -23.46 -32.09 -17.99
CA THR A 35 -22.90 -30.87 -18.52
C THR A 35 -23.24 -29.77 -17.53
N GLN A 36 -22.42 -29.58 -16.48
CA GLN A 36 -22.41 -28.34 -15.72
C GLN A 36 -22.00 -27.26 -16.72
N GLU A 37 -22.94 -26.43 -17.16
CA GLU A 37 -22.64 -25.19 -17.85
C GLU A 37 -21.68 -24.43 -16.92
N ARG A 38 -20.41 -24.26 -17.34
CA ARG A 38 -19.47 -23.42 -16.62
C ARG A 38 -20.04 -22.01 -16.60
N GLY A 39 -20.38 -21.50 -15.42
CA GLY A 39 -20.86 -20.13 -15.28
C GLY A 39 -19.85 -19.15 -15.91
N SER A 40 -20.36 -18.10 -16.54
CA SER A 40 -19.53 -17.07 -17.13
C SER A 40 -18.74 -16.34 -16.03
N VAL A 41 -17.45 -16.20 -16.19
CA VAL A 41 -16.59 -15.35 -15.31
C VAL A 41 -17.12 -13.91 -15.29
N LEU A 42 -17.74 -13.46 -16.39
CA LEU A 42 -18.32 -12.12 -16.51
C LEU A 42 -19.52 -11.90 -15.58
N ASP A 43 -20.22 -12.94 -15.14
CA ASP A 43 -21.36 -12.85 -14.22
C ASP A 43 -20.89 -12.60 -12.78
N THR A 44 -19.70 -13.08 -12.43
CA THR A 44 -19.12 -12.93 -11.07
C THR A 44 -18.33 -11.64 -10.89
N ILE A 45 -17.91 -10.99 -11.98
CA ILE A 45 -17.27 -9.68 -11.96
C ILE A 45 -18.34 -8.60 -11.72
N GLY A 46 -18.70 -8.32 -10.48
CA GLY A 46 -19.65 -7.24 -10.15
C GLY A 46 -20.57 -7.50 -8.96
N ASP A 47 -20.80 -8.74 -8.59
CA ASP A 47 -21.49 -9.09 -7.35
C ASP A 47 -20.47 -9.22 -6.22
N ILE A 48 -19.91 -8.09 -5.78
CA ILE A 48 -18.86 -8.05 -4.77
C ILE A 48 -19.48 -7.66 -3.43
N ILE A 49 -19.20 -8.48 -2.43
CA ILE A 49 -19.64 -8.28 -1.06
C ILE A 49 -18.61 -7.43 -0.32
N VAL A 50 -19.09 -6.41 0.38
CA VAL A 50 -18.30 -5.51 1.23
C VAL A 50 -18.41 -5.97 2.69
N THR A 51 -17.28 -6.12 3.35
CA THR A 51 -17.18 -6.48 4.77
C THR A 51 -16.81 -5.30 5.65
N GLY A 52 -16.28 -4.22 5.06
CA GLY A 52 -15.84 -3.02 5.75
C GLY A 52 -16.94 -2.23 6.45
N THR A 53 -18.22 -2.48 6.13
CA THR A 53 -19.38 -1.91 6.84
C THR A 53 -19.58 -2.50 8.23
N LYS A 54 -18.99 -3.68 8.52
CA LYS A 54 -19.08 -4.43 9.79
C LYS A 54 -20.51 -4.76 10.23
N THR A 55 -21.50 -4.67 9.34
CA THR A 55 -22.90 -5.02 9.56
C THR A 55 -23.06 -6.53 9.83
N LYS A 56 -24.22 -6.93 10.37
CA LYS A 56 -24.52 -8.34 10.66
C LYS A 56 -24.50 -9.19 9.38
N ASN A 57 -25.11 -8.68 8.32
CA ASN A 57 -25.19 -9.34 7.03
C ASN A 57 -24.21 -8.66 6.07
N PRO A 58 -23.41 -9.41 5.32
CA PRO A 58 -22.60 -8.84 4.25
C PRO A 58 -23.47 -8.09 3.23
N GLU A 59 -23.02 -6.91 2.79
CA GLU A 59 -23.75 -6.05 1.87
C GLU A 59 -23.13 -6.08 0.49
N ASN A 60 -23.96 -6.01 -0.57
CA ASN A 60 -23.44 -5.82 -1.91
C ASN A 60 -22.83 -4.42 -2.04
N VAL A 61 -21.76 -4.28 -2.81
CA VAL A 61 -21.10 -3.00 -3.06
C VAL A 61 -22.07 -1.90 -3.54
N GLN A 62 -23.16 -2.28 -4.26
CA GLN A 62 -24.17 -1.35 -4.75
C GLN A 62 -25.11 -0.83 -3.66
N ASP A 63 -25.27 -1.57 -2.56
CA ASP A 63 -26.19 -1.20 -1.46
C ASP A 63 -25.52 -0.30 -0.40
N VAL A 64 -24.18 -0.23 -0.39
CA VAL A 64 -23.42 0.51 0.62
C VAL A 64 -23.38 2.02 0.29
N PRO A 65 -23.87 2.93 1.18
CA PRO A 65 -23.92 4.38 0.93
C PRO A 65 -22.57 5.07 1.21
N LEU A 66 -21.54 4.67 0.48
CA LEU A 66 -20.20 5.27 0.49
C LEU A 66 -19.44 4.90 -0.80
N ALA A 67 -18.41 5.69 -1.12
CA ALA A 67 -17.52 5.39 -2.22
C ALA A 67 -16.58 4.24 -1.85
N VAL A 68 -16.79 3.08 -2.44
CA VAL A 68 -15.98 1.87 -2.24
C VAL A 68 -15.74 1.15 -3.55
N THR A 69 -14.49 0.72 -3.77
CA THR A 69 -14.11 -0.20 -4.85
C THR A 69 -13.68 -1.52 -4.22
N ALA A 70 -14.27 -2.61 -4.62
CA ALA A 70 -13.97 -3.93 -4.08
C ALA A 70 -13.60 -4.92 -5.19
N PHE A 71 -12.71 -5.85 -4.87
CA PHE A 71 -12.19 -6.88 -5.76
C PHE A 71 -12.31 -8.23 -5.07
N GLY A 72 -13.13 -9.13 -5.62
CA GLY A 72 -13.17 -10.52 -5.19
C GLY A 72 -12.02 -11.34 -5.79
N GLU A 73 -11.81 -12.56 -5.30
CA GLU A 73 -10.75 -13.48 -5.73
C GLU A 73 -10.72 -13.64 -7.26
N GLN A 74 -11.86 -13.88 -7.89
CA GLN A 74 -11.95 -14.08 -9.34
C GLN A 74 -11.57 -12.85 -10.15
N THR A 75 -11.91 -11.64 -9.65
CA THR A 75 -11.54 -10.38 -10.28
C THR A 75 -10.03 -10.16 -10.18
N LEU A 76 -9.43 -10.38 -9.00
CA LEU A 76 -7.98 -10.27 -8.79
C LEU A 76 -7.21 -11.22 -9.72
N GLU A 77 -7.71 -12.44 -9.90
CA GLU A 77 -7.10 -13.43 -10.79
C GLU A 77 -7.27 -13.09 -12.27
N ALA A 78 -8.48 -12.70 -12.69
CA ALA A 78 -8.77 -12.31 -14.07
C ALA A 78 -7.95 -11.07 -14.48
N PHE A 79 -7.71 -10.15 -13.54
CA PHE A 79 -6.94 -8.92 -13.77
C PHE A 79 -5.43 -9.13 -13.60
N LYS A 80 -5.00 -10.33 -13.17
CA LYS A 80 -3.60 -10.64 -12.88
C LYS A 80 -2.96 -9.66 -11.89
N ILE A 81 -3.74 -9.15 -10.92
CA ILE A 81 -3.25 -8.29 -9.84
C ILE A 81 -2.50 -9.19 -8.86
N ARG A 82 -1.20 -8.95 -8.66
CA ARG A 82 -0.31 -9.81 -7.87
C ARG A 82 0.21 -9.14 -6.60
N ASP A 83 0.11 -7.83 -6.53
CA ASP A 83 0.52 -7.02 -5.39
C ASP A 83 -0.47 -5.87 -5.15
N ILE A 84 -0.33 -5.23 -4.00
CA ILE A 84 -1.19 -4.11 -3.60
C ILE A 84 -1.02 -2.90 -4.54
N GLN A 85 0.16 -2.70 -5.10
CA GLN A 85 0.42 -1.58 -6.02
C GLN A 85 -0.40 -1.69 -7.32
N GLY A 86 -0.63 -2.92 -7.80
CA GLY A 86 -1.46 -3.17 -8.97
C GLY A 86 -2.91 -2.70 -8.82
N LEU A 87 -3.39 -2.50 -7.59
CA LEU A 87 -4.71 -1.94 -7.32
C LEU A 87 -4.77 -0.42 -7.56
N SER A 88 -3.64 0.29 -7.52
CA SER A 88 -3.56 1.75 -7.75
C SER A 88 -4.16 2.17 -9.09
N PHE A 89 -4.17 1.27 -10.05
CA PHE A 89 -4.64 1.55 -11.41
C PHE A 89 -6.06 1.04 -11.68
N GLN A 90 -6.78 0.60 -10.63
CA GLN A 90 -8.10 0.01 -10.77
C GLN A 90 -9.22 0.84 -10.15
N ALA A 91 -8.88 1.85 -9.33
CA ALA A 91 -9.84 2.72 -8.65
C ALA A 91 -9.47 4.20 -8.87
N PRO A 92 -10.47 5.11 -9.03
CA PRO A 92 -10.21 6.53 -9.22
C PRO A 92 -9.63 7.17 -7.95
N ASN A 93 -8.69 8.11 -8.13
CA ASN A 93 -8.09 8.88 -7.04
C ASN A 93 -7.39 8.04 -5.96
N VAL A 94 -6.91 6.85 -6.32
CA VAL A 94 -6.21 5.91 -5.44
C VAL A 94 -4.80 5.69 -5.94
N SER A 95 -3.81 5.79 -5.03
CA SER A 95 -2.41 5.46 -5.26
C SER A 95 -1.91 4.65 -4.07
N LEU A 96 -1.67 3.36 -4.27
CA LEU A 96 -1.17 2.41 -3.26
C LEU A 96 0.30 2.09 -3.52
N ASP A 97 1.10 3.15 -3.71
CA ASP A 97 2.52 3.05 -4.03
C ASP A 97 3.36 2.71 -2.78
N GLN A 98 4.58 2.28 -2.97
CA GLN A 98 5.55 2.12 -1.89
C GLN A 98 6.48 3.33 -1.79
N VAL A 99 7.07 3.50 -0.60
CA VAL A 99 8.21 4.42 -0.41
C VAL A 99 9.42 3.86 -1.16
N GLY A 100 10.06 4.70 -1.95
CA GLY A 100 11.15 4.26 -2.80
C GLY A 100 12.44 3.85 -2.07
N THR A 101 12.64 4.29 -0.82
CA THR A 101 13.83 3.97 -0.03
C THR A 101 13.75 2.62 0.69
N SER A 102 12.54 2.04 0.82
CA SER A 102 12.33 0.82 1.60
C SER A 102 11.21 -0.01 0.99
N ARG A 103 11.58 -1.14 0.40
CA ARG A 103 10.60 -2.07 -0.19
C ARG A 103 9.65 -2.61 0.87
N GLY A 104 8.36 -2.66 0.54
CA GLY A 104 7.31 -3.12 1.45
C GLY A 104 6.73 -2.01 2.34
N THR A 105 7.27 -0.79 2.33
CA THR A 105 6.74 0.33 3.10
C THR A 105 5.71 1.10 2.29
N ALA A 106 4.49 1.24 2.83
CA ALA A 106 3.39 1.91 2.17
C ALA A 106 3.57 3.43 2.11
N ASN A 107 3.23 3.99 0.95
CA ASN A 107 3.11 5.41 0.69
C ASN A 107 1.76 5.65 -0.01
N PHE A 108 0.68 5.34 0.72
CA PHE A 108 -0.67 5.32 0.17
C PHE A 108 -1.30 6.71 0.19
N THR A 109 -2.01 7.01 -0.89
CA THR A 109 -2.75 8.25 -1.05
C THR A 109 -4.13 7.93 -1.62
N VAL A 110 -5.17 8.42 -0.98
CA VAL A 110 -6.56 8.31 -1.45
C VAL A 110 -7.17 9.70 -1.44
N ARG A 111 -7.74 10.12 -2.56
CA ARG A 111 -8.34 11.46 -2.73
C ARG A 111 -7.38 12.62 -2.42
N GLY A 112 -6.09 12.44 -2.70
CA GLY A 112 -5.06 13.42 -2.41
C GLY A 112 -4.62 13.49 -0.94
N ILE A 113 -5.18 12.66 -0.06
CA ILE A 113 -4.77 12.54 1.34
C ILE A 113 -3.81 11.37 1.46
N GLY A 114 -2.57 11.65 1.79
CA GLY A 114 -1.50 10.67 1.86
C GLY A 114 -0.33 11.16 2.68
N ILE A 115 0.58 10.24 2.99
CA ILE A 115 1.88 10.58 3.58
C ILE A 115 2.99 10.28 2.58
N ASN A 116 4.10 10.98 2.76
CA ASN A 116 5.33 10.75 2.01
C ASN A 116 6.47 10.55 3.00
N SER A 117 6.42 9.44 3.76
CA SER A 117 7.38 9.17 4.82
C SER A 117 7.81 7.72 4.87
N SER A 118 9.12 7.51 5.06
CA SER A 118 9.70 6.21 5.40
C SER A 118 9.99 6.07 6.92
N ILE A 119 9.58 7.04 7.73
CA ILE A 119 9.79 7.04 9.17
C ILE A 119 8.69 6.22 9.84
N PRO A 120 9.00 5.12 10.55
CA PRO A 120 7.98 4.19 11.02
C PRO A 120 7.13 4.74 12.18
N SER A 121 7.54 5.83 12.83
CA SER A 121 6.76 6.51 13.89
C SER A 121 5.67 7.42 13.37
N ILE A 122 5.59 7.61 12.03
CA ILE A 122 4.58 8.45 11.41
C ILE A 122 3.38 7.61 11.02
N ASP A 123 2.24 7.94 11.59
CA ASP A 123 1.00 7.23 11.34
C ASP A 123 0.47 7.42 9.91
N PRO A 124 -0.19 6.40 9.32
CA PRO A 124 -0.78 6.50 7.98
C PRO A 124 -2.00 7.41 7.94
N THR A 125 -2.36 7.88 6.75
CA THR A 125 -3.66 8.50 6.44
C THR A 125 -4.64 7.49 5.82
N VAL A 126 -4.11 6.38 5.29
CA VAL A 126 -4.87 5.27 4.73
C VAL A 126 -4.55 4.02 5.55
N GLY A 127 -5.50 3.60 6.37
CA GLY A 127 -5.32 2.43 7.24
C GLY A 127 -5.42 1.13 6.45
N VAL A 128 -4.58 0.16 6.78
CA VAL A 128 -4.65 -1.20 6.19
C VAL A 128 -5.07 -2.20 7.25
N PHE A 129 -6.03 -3.02 6.90
CA PHE A 129 -6.59 -4.06 7.77
C PHE A 129 -6.50 -5.41 7.06
N VAL A 130 -5.91 -6.41 7.71
CA VAL A 130 -5.85 -7.78 7.21
C VAL A 130 -6.65 -8.68 8.16
N ASP A 131 -7.70 -9.32 7.65
CA ASP A 131 -8.62 -10.14 8.46
C ASP A 131 -9.12 -9.42 9.73
N GLY A 132 -9.36 -8.10 9.63
CA GLY A 132 -9.80 -7.24 10.73
C GLY A 132 -8.69 -6.73 11.65
N VAL A 133 -7.44 -7.14 11.45
CA VAL A 133 -6.28 -6.66 12.21
C VAL A 133 -5.70 -5.41 11.56
N PHE A 134 -5.68 -4.27 12.28
CA PHE A 134 -5.05 -3.03 11.85
C PHE A 134 -3.52 -3.18 11.79
N LEU A 135 -2.88 -2.72 10.71
CA LEU A 135 -1.44 -2.69 10.59
C LEU A 135 -0.92 -1.33 11.10
N GLY A 136 -0.31 -1.35 12.30
CA GLY A 136 0.00 -0.13 13.07
C GLY A 136 1.17 0.72 12.55
N VAL A 137 1.94 0.24 11.56
CA VAL A 137 3.04 0.97 10.91
C VAL A 137 2.96 0.80 9.40
N ASN A 138 3.53 1.76 8.65
CA ASN A 138 3.57 1.69 7.18
C ASN A 138 4.51 0.61 6.63
N GLY A 139 5.45 0.12 7.45
CA GLY A 139 6.37 -0.95 7.09
C GLY A 139 5.70 -2.32 7.00
N GLY A 140 6.09 -3.14 6.01
CA GLY A 140 5.54 -4.48 5.80
C GLY A 140 4.06 -4.47 5.42
N VAL A 141 3.60 -3.44 4.70
CA VAL A 141 2.21 -3.25 4.26
C VAL A 141 2.06 -3.51 2.77
N VAL A 142 3.10 -3.23 1.97
CA VAL A 142 3.11 -3.55 0.53
C VAL A 142 3.67 -4.96 0.36
N PHE A 143 2.83 -5.91 0.03
CA PHE A 143 3.16 -7.33 -0.09
C PHE A 143 2.46 -7.99 -1.29
N ASP A 144 2.94 -9.20 -1.63
CA ASP A 144 2.34 -10.01 -2.68
C ASP A 144 0.96 -10.54 -2.26
N LEU A 145 -0.03 -10.39 -3.13
CA LEU A 145 -1.39 -10.85 -2.90
C LEU A 145 -1.48 -12.36 -3.18
N PHE A 146 -1.62 -13.13 -2.12
CA PHE A 146 -1.70 -14.58 -2.18
C PHE A 146 -2.91 -15.08 -1.37
N ASP A 147 -3.74 -15.95 -1.97
CA ASP A 147 -4.90 -16.57 -1.34
C ASP A 147 -5.82 -15.56 -0.65
N LEU A 148 -6.35 -14.62 -1.42
CA LEU A 148 -7.28 -13.60 -0.93
C LEU A 148 -8.71 -13.93 -1.34
N SER A 149 -9.66 -13.66 -0.44
CA SER A 149 -11.08 -13.69 -0.77
C SER A 149 -11.57 -12.34 -1.32
N SER A 150 -11.06 -11.22 -0.77
CA SER A 150 -11.39 -9.88 -1.26
C SER A 150 -10.35 -8.84 -0.86
N VAL A 151 -10.33 -7.73 -1.62
CA VAL A 151 -9.69 -6.46 -1.24
C VAL A 151 -10.71 -5.35 -1.46
N GLU A 152 -10.90 -4.51 -0.43
CA GLU A 152 -11.84 -3.40 -0.45
C GLU A 152 -11.09 -2.09 -0.21
N ILE A 153 -11.34 -1.07 -1.03
CA ILE A 153 -10.77 0.28 -0.89
C ILE A 153 -11.92 1.23 -0.57
N LEU A 154 -12.01 1.61 0.71
CA LEU A 154 -13.00 2.57 1.19
C LEU A 154 -12.38 3.96 1.11
N ARG A 155 -13.02 4.86 0.37
CA ARG A 155 -12.50 6.21 0.11
C ARG A 155 -13.15 7.25 1.02
N GLY A 156 -12.36 8.25 1.44
CA GLY A 156 -12.75 9.27 2.41
C GLY A 156 -12.68 8.79 3.86
N PRO A 157 -12.89 9.68 4.86
CA PRO A 157 -12.69 9.37 6.27
C PRO A 157 -13.56 8.22 6.78
N GLN A 158 -12.92 7.21 7.38
CA GLN A 158 -13.56 6.00 7.92
C GLN A 158 -13.50 5.95 9.47
N GLY A 159 -13.43 7.11 10.12
CA GLY A 159 -13.16 7.24 11.55
C GLY A 159 -14.11 6.47 12.47
N VAL A 160 -15.40 6.32 12.14
CA VAL A 160 -16.39 5.64 13.00
C VAL A 160 -16.09 4.16 13.17
N LEU A 161 -15.93 3.41 12.07
CA LEU A 161 -15.78 1.96 12.12
C LEU A 161 -14.32 1.51 12.28
N PHE A 162 -13.38 2.29 11.75
CA PHE A 162 -11.97 1.91 11.70
C PHE A 162 -11.08 2.69 12.67
N GLY A 163 -11.57 3.81 13.19
CA GLY A 163 -10.88 4.62 14.18
C GLY A 163 -9.98 5.68 13.58
N ARG A 164 -8.81 5.88 14.20
CA ARG A 164 -7.81 6.86 13.77
C ARG A 164 -7.03 6.39 12.53
N ASN A 165 -6.30 7.33 11.92
CA ASN A 165 -5.33 7.05 10.85
C ASN A 165 -5.97 6.45 9.56
N VAL A 166 -7.23 6.83 9.32
CA VAL A 166 -8.03 6.48 8.15
C VAL A 166 -8.70 7.72 7.55
N THR A 167 -8.00 8.85 7.59
CA THR A 167 -8.52 10.15 7.13
C THR A 167 -8.68 10.22 5.61
N GLY A 168 -7.81 9.56 4.86
CA GLY A 168 -7.92 9.39 3.40
C GLY A 168 -8.80 8.20 3.01
N GLY A 169 -8.79 7.15 3.83
CA GLY A 169 -9.53 5.92 3.55
C GLY A 169 -9.02 4.69 4.28
N ALA A 170 -9.55 3.53 3.92
CA ALA A 170 -9.09 2.24 4.44
C ALA A 170 -8.96 1.20 3.32
N VAL A 171 -7.95 0.36 3.40
CA VAL A 171 -7.78 -0.85 2.58
C VAL A 171 -8.05 -2.06 3.46
N VAL A 172 -9.11 -2.80 3.15
CA VAL A 172 -9.50 -4.01 3.89
C VAL A 172 -9.18 -5.22 3.04
N ILE A 173 -8.33 -6.09 3.56
CA ILE A 173 -7.86 -7.29 2.89
C ILE A 173 -8.38 -8.50 3.67
N ASN A 174 -9.14 -9.34 3.01
CA ASN A 174 -9.63 -10.58 3.57
C ASN A 174 -8.91 -11.75 2.90
N THR A 175 -8.22 -12.55 3.69
CA THR A 175 -7.57 -13.78 3.21
C THR A 175 -8.58 -14.90 3.07
N GLY A 176 -8.25 -15.91 2.27
CA GLY A 176 -9.14 -17.05 2.03
C GLY A 176 -9.49 -17.81 3.32
N ASN A 177 -10.76 -18.15 3.50
CA ASN A 177 -11.23 -18.96 4.62
C ASN A 177 -11.14 -20.46 4.30
N PRO A 178 -11.12 -21.35 5.31
CA PRO A 178 -11.32 -22.80 5.13
C PRO A 178 -12.63 -23.12 4.41
N THR A 179 -12.64 -24.18 3.61
CA THR A 179 -13.76 -24.59 2.75
C THR A 179 -14.43 -25.86 3.27
N GLU A 180 -15.72 -26.03 2.98
CA GLU A 180 -16.50 -27.22 3.35
C GLU A 180 -16.12 -28.42 2.50
N ASP A 181 -15.84 -28.18 1.21
CA ASP A 181 -15.35 -29.19 0.29
C ASP A 181 -13.83 -29.19 0.21
N PHE A 182 -13.25 -30.34 -0.05
CA PHE A 182 -11.81 -30.45 -0.30
C PHE A 182 -11.48 -29.81 -1.64
N ARG A 183 -10.63 -28.79 -1.60
CA ARG A 183 -10.22 -28.01 -2.77
C ARG A 183 -8.72 -27.73 -2.73
N GLY A 184 -8.14 -27.65 -3.91
CA GLY A 184 -6.75 -27.22 -4.05
C GLY A 184 -6.56 -26.31 -5.24
N LYS A 185 -5.57 -25.42 -5.12
CA LYS A 185 -5.13 -24.52 -6.19
C LYS A 185 -3.62 -24.53 -6.26
N PHE A 186 -3.09 -24.74 -7.45
CA PHE A 186 -1.66 -24.64 -7.73
C PHE A 186 -1.42 -23.62 -8.83
N ARG A 187 -0.39 -22.79 -8.68
CA ARG A 187 0.01 -21.78 -9.66
C ARG A 187 1.51 -21.83 -9.87
N ALA A 188 1.94 -21.72 -11.14
CA ALA A 188 3.33 -21.49 -11.52
C ALA A 188 3.35 -20.38 -12.59
N ALA A 189 4.20 -19.37 -12.40
CA ALA A 189 4.33 -18.28 -13.35
C ALA A 189 5.80 -17.92 -13.57
N VAL A 190 6.10 -17.42 -14.78
CA VAL A 190 7.38 -16.80 -15.11
C VAL A 190 7.11 -15.54 -15.92
N ASP A 191 7.71 -14.44 -15.51
CA ASP A 191 7.68 -13.19 -16.26
C ASP A 191 9.05 -12.51 -16.26
N GLY A 192 9.18 -11.44 -17.02
CA GLY A 192 10.38 -10.64 -17.06
C GLY A 192 10.39 -9.63 -18.19
N PRO A 193 11.45 -8.81 -18.24
CA PRO A 193 11.63 -7.85 -19.31
C PRO A 193 11.92 -8.56 -20.63
N ILE A 194 11.35 -8.03 -21.71
CA ILE A 194 11.67 -8.48 -23.09
C ILE A 194 12.64 -7.54 -23.78
N ASP A 195 12.86 -6.37 -23.22
CA ASP A 195 13.72 -5.34 -23.79
C ASP A 195 15.20 -5.65 -23.52
N SER A 196 16.04 -5.36 -24.51
CA SER A 196 17.50 -5.52 -24.37
C SER A 196 18.05 -4.54 -23.33
N GLY A 197 19.03 -4.96 -22.54
CA GLY A 197 19.65 -4.12 -21.51
C GLY A 197 18.89 -4.10 -20.18
N ARG A 198 17.83 -4.89 -20.02
CA ARG A 198 17.16 -5.17 -18.75
C ARG A 198 17.75 -6.40 -18.07
N GLY A 199 17.31 -6.64 -16.84
CA GLY A 199 17.79 -7.70 -15.97
C GLY A 199 17.23 -9.11 -16.25
N GLY A 200 16.95 -9.85 -15.18
CA GLY A 200 16.57 -11.25 -15.19
C GLY A 200 15.07 -11.50 -15.17
N ALA A 201 14.73 -12.78 -15.06
CA ALA A 201 13.36 -13.27 -14.98
C ALA A 201 12.86 -13.28 -13.52
N ASN A 202 11.54 -13.33 -13.37
CA ASN A 202 10.83 -13.46 -12.13
C ASN A 202 10.01 -14.78 -12.15
N TYR A 203 10.16 -15.60 -11.13
CA TYR A 203 9.53 -16.91 -11.00
C TYR A 203 8.60 -16.91 -9.79
N THR A 204 7.38 -17.39 -9.98
CA THR A 204 6.39 -17.53 -8.89
C THR A 204 5.84 -18.95 -8.88
N VAL A 205 5.78 -19.55 -7.67
CA VAL A 205 5.09 -20.81 -7.44
C VAL A 205 4.24 -20.67 -6.18
N SER A 206 3.00 -21.10 -6.24
CA SER A 206 2.14 -21.12 -5.04
C SER A 206 1.17 -22.30 -5.05
N GLY A 207 0.74 -22.70 -3.86
CA GLY A 207 -0.25 -23.74 -3.69
C GLY A 207 -1.09 -23.54 -2.44
N VAL A 208 -2.35 -23.90 -2.51
CA VAL A 208 -3.32 -23.85 -1.42
C VAL A 208 -4.10 -25.16 -1.40
N VAL A 209 -4.34 -25.68 -0.22
CA VAL A 209 -5.23 -26.84 0.02
C VAL A 209 -6.14 -26.49 1.19
N SER A 210 -7.42 -26.78 1.04
CA SER A 210 -8.45 -26.50 2.04
C SER A 210 -9.52 -27.61 2.04
N GLY A 211 -10.14 -27.83 3.20
CA GLY A 211 -11.22 -28.80 3.32
C GLY A 211 -11.57 -29.14 4.77
N PRO A 212 -12.48 -30.11 4.99
CA PRO A 212 -12.85 -30.56 6.31
C PRO A 212 -11.82 -31.53 6.90
N ILE A 213 -11.46 -31.32 8.18
CA ILE A 213 -10.83 -32.33 9.05
C ILE A 213 -11.93 -33.20 9.67
N VAL A 214 -13.02 -32.52 10.09
CA VAL A 214 -14.25 -33.14 10.56
C VAL A 214 -15.40 -32.41 9.85
N GLU A 215 -16.18 -33.16 9.08
CA GLU A 215 -17.29 -32.65 8.27
C GLU A 215 -18.19 -31.75 9.13
N ASP A 216 -18.56 -30.59 8.62
CA ASP A 216 -19.38 -29.52 9.22
C ASP A 216 -18.87 -28.92 10.57
N LYS A 217 -17.75 -29.42 11.12
CA LYS A 217 -17.29 -29.02 12.46
C LYS A 217 -15.89 -28.41 12.51
N LEU A 218 -14.94 -28.99 11.78
CA LEU A 218 -13.56 -28.54 11.81
C LEU A 218 -12.98 -28.50 10.40
N LEU A 219 -12.69 -27.31 9.94
CA LEU A 219 -12.16 -27.05 8.60
C LEU A 219 -10.73 -26.53 8.70
N PHE A 220 -9.92 -26.80 7.69
CA PHE A 220 -8.55 -26.29 7.60
C PHE A 220 -8.27 -25.66 6.25
N LYS A 221 -7.26 -24.81 6.22
CA LYS A 221 -6.63 -24.30 5.01
C LYS A 221 -5.14 -24.11 5.25
N ILE A 222 -4.32 -24.52 4.28
CA ILE A 222 -2.87 -24.31 4.30
C ILE A 222 -2.45 -23.84 2.94
N GLY A 223 -1.62 -22.80 2.88
CA GLY A 223 -1.09 -22.23 1.66
C GLY A 223 0.40 -21.91 1.77
N ALA A 224 1.10 -22.03 0.64
CA ALA A 224 2.49 -21.62 0.49
C ALA A 224 2.69 -20.86 -0.81
N TYR A 225 3.51 -19.82 -0.76
CA TYR A 225 3.90 -18.97 -1.89
C TYR A 225 5.41 -18.78 -1.88
N TYR A 226 6.00 -18.88 -3.05
CA TYR A 226 7.41 -18.60 -3.29
C TYR A 226 7.56 -17.74 -4.55
N ASN A 227 8.29 -16.64 -4.42
CA ASN A 227 8.68 -15.81 -5.55
C ASN A 227 10.19 -15.60 -5.54
N LYS A 228 10.82 -15.71 -6.69
CA LYS A 228 12.22 -15.36 -6.91
C LYS A 228 12.35 -14.48 -8.14
N ASP A 229 12.83 -13.28 -7.93
CA ASP A 229 13.11 -12.26 -8.91
C ASP A 229 14.62 -12.14 -9.09
N GLU A 230 15.12 -12.27 -10.32
CA GLU A 230 16.56 -12.15 -10.62
C GLU A 230 17.01 -10.69 -10.80
N GLY A 231 16.12 -9.71 -10.54
CA GLY A 231 16.36 -8.27 -10.69
C GLY A 231 15.99 -7.77 -12.10
N TYR A 232 15.05 -6.84 -12.14
CA TYR A 232 14.53 -6.28 -13.40
C TYR A 232 15.51 -5.31 -14.08
N PHE A 233 16.26 -4.54 -13.29
CA PHE A 233 17.12 -3.47 -13.76
C PHE A 233 18.53 -3.94 -14.02
N ARG A 234 19.33 -3.06 -14.68
CA ARG A 234 20.74 -3.25 -14.85
C ARG A 234 21.51 -2.05 -14.33
N ASN A 235 22.36 -2.25 -13.31
CA ASN A 235 23.20 -1.20 -12.79
C ASN A 235 24.35 -0.90 -13.79
N LEU A 236 24.44 0.34 -14.24
CA LEU A 236 25.50 0.76 -15.19
C LEU A 236 26.88 0.80 -14.56
N PHE A 237 26.97 0.87 -13.22
CA PHE A 237 28.25 0.89 -12.49
C PHE A 237 29.09 -0.37 -12.75
N ASP A 238 28.46 -1.54 -12.61
CA ASP A 238 29.16 -2.84 -12.72
C ASP A 238 28.54 -3.79 -13.76
N GLY A 239 27.37 -3.44 -14.29
CA GLY A 239 26.60 -4.23 -15.24
C GLY A 239 25.90 -5.44 -14.61
N SER A 240 25.74 -5.48 -13.30
CA SER A 240 24.95 -6.51 -12.61
C SER A 240 23.45 -6.29 -12.80
N ASN A 241 22.65 -7.35 -12.64
CA ASN A 241 21.21 -7.20 -12.45
C ASN A 241 20.98 -6.58 -11.08
N HIS A 242 19.91 -5.77 -10.96
CA HIS A 242 19.55 -5.08 -9.72
C HIS A 242 18.04 -5.05 -9.52
N GLY A 243 17.63 -4.99 -8.25
CA GLY A 243 16.24 -5.11 -7.83
C GLY A 243 15.79 -6.56 -7.66
N ALA A 244 16.75 -7.47 -7.43
CA ALA A 244 16.48 -8.86 -7.10
C ALA A 244 15.71 -8.98 -5.78
N ALA A 245 14.87 -10.01 -5.68
CA ALA A 245 14.08 -10.28 -4.50
C ALA A 245 13.74 -11.76 -4.35
N GLU A 246 13.64 -12.21 -3.12
CA GLU A 246 13.09 -13.53 -2.79
C GLU A 246 12.01 -13.36 -1.72
N THR A 247 10.79 -13.84 -2.00
CA THR A 247 9.63 -13.73 -1.09
C THR A 247 9.06 -15.11 -0.81
N LYS A 248 8.76 -15.38 0.47
CA LYS A 248 8.12 -16.62 0.95
C LYS A 248 6.94 -16.25 1.83
N ILE A 249 5.80 -16.89 1.60
CA ILE A 249 4.62 -16.77 2.46
C ILE A 249 4.15 -18.17 2.83
N LEU A 250 3.92 -18.38 4.12
CA LEU A 250 3.22 -19.55 4.65
C LEU A 250 1.97 -19.07 5.38
N ARG A 251 0.84 -19.66 5.07
CA ARG A 251 -0.46 -19.32 5.64
C ARG A 251 -1.17 -20.56 6.15
N GLY A 252 -1.68 -20.51 7.37
CA GLY A 252 -2.52 -21.53 7.94
C GLY A 252 -3.81 -20.94 8.51
N ALA A 253 -4.93 -21.64 8.33
CA ALA A 253 -6.20 -21.30 8.95
C ALA A 253 -6.93 -22.54 9.46
N LEU A 254 -7.59 -22.42 10.60
CA LEU A 254 -8.47 -23.41 11.20
C LEU A 254 -9.81 -22.74 11.53
N GLU A 255 -10.91 -23.42 11.24
CA GLU A 255 -12.25 -22.98 11.62
C GLU A 255 -12.98 -24.10 12.34
N GLY A 256 -13.43 -23.81 13.57
CA GLY A 256 -14.25 -24.71 14.37
C GLY A 256 -15.68 -24.17 14.53
N ARG A 257 -16.68 -25.00 14.33
CA ARG A 257 -18.10 -24.68 14.42
C ARG A 257 -18.76 -25.45 15.55
N PHE A 258 -19.34 -24.74 16.51
CA PHE A 258 -19.89 -25.28 17.76
C PHE A 258 -21.30 -24.71 18.01
N GLY A 259 -22.27 -25.13 17.20
CA GLY A 259 -23.62 -24.57 17.20
C GLY A 259 -23.61 -23.10 16.74
N ASP A 260 -24.01 -22.18 17.61
CA ASP A 260 -24.03 -20.74 17.31
C ASP A 260 -22.66 -20.06 17.37
N LEU A 261 -21.62 -20.77 17.83
CA LEU A 261 -20.25 -20.26 17.95
C LEU A 261 -19.38 -20.78 16.80
N THR A 262 -18.77 -19.86 16.08
CA THR A 262 -17.69 -20.13 15.12
C THR A 262 -16.39 -19.51 15.61
N LEU A 263 -15.34 -20.31 15.67
CA LEU A 263 -13.97 -19.86 15.99
C LEU A 263 -13.10 -20.03 14.77
N ARG A 264 -12.42 -18.96 14.33
CA ARG A 264 -11.48 -19.00 13.21
C ARG A 264 -10.15 -18.41 13.63
N GLY A 265 -9.11 -19.23 13.58
CA GLY A 265 -7.72 -18.81 13.78
C GLY A 265 -6.99 -18.78 12.45
N LYS A 266 -6.20 -17.73 12.20
CA LYS A 266 -5.31 -17.60 11.05
C LYS A 266 -3.92 -17.22 11.53
N LEU A 267 -2.89 -17.74 10.85
CA LEU A 267 -1.49 -17.40 11.10
C LEU A 267 -0.75 -17.31 9.77
N ASP A 268 -0.11 -16.19 9.54
CA ASP A 268 0.71 -15.90 8.36
C ASP A 268 2.16 -15.69 8.79
N TYR A 269 3.08 -16.29 8.05
CA TYR A 269 4.52 -16.02 8.09
C TYR A 269 4.97 -15.52 6.72
N PHE A 270 5.58 -14.36 6.69
CA PHE A 270 6.06 -13.71 5.48
C PHE A 270 7.53 -13.34 5.65
N THR A 271 8.35 -13.67 4.65
CA THR A 271 9.70 -13.13 4.53
C THR A 271 9.92 -12.58 3.12
N SER A 272 10.61 -11.47 3.02
CA SER A 272 11.07 -10.93 1.74
C SER A 272 12.43 -10.26 1.92
N GLU A 273 13.38 -10.67 1.11
CA GLU A 273 14.73 -10.13 1.11
C GLU A 273 15.22 -9.86 -0.32
N GLY A 274 16.15 -8.93 -0.50
CA GLY A 274 16.68 -8.61 -1.82
C GLY A 274 17.56 -7.38 -1.83
N ASP A 275 17.79 -6.83 -3.02
CA ASP A 275 18.60 -5.65 -3.25
C ASP A 275 17.94 -4.39 -2.69
N GLY A 276 18.76 -3.38 -2.40
CA GLY A 276 18.31 -2.03 -2.10
C GLY A 276 17.59 -1.36 -3.28
N PRO A 277 17.21 -0.09 -3.16
CA PRO A 277 16.45 0.61 -4.19
C PRO A 277 17.26 0.81 -5.47
N SER A 278 16.65 0.51 -6.62
CA SER A 278 17.15 0.89 -7.95
C SER A 278 16.81 2.35 -8.17
N ALA A 279 17.73 3.27 -7.85
CA ALA A 279 17.46 4.69 -7.84
C ALA A 279 18.29 5.46 -8.88
N GLN A 280 17.69 6.50 -9.41
CA GLN A 280 18.24 7.43 -10.40
C GLN A 280 18.53 8.78 -9.74
N ASN A 281 19.66 9.41 -10.08
CA ASN A 281 19.89 10.82 -9.78
C ASN A 281 19.60 11.66 -11.02
N ARG A 282 18.63 12.58 -10.93
CA ARG A 282 18.17 13.41 -12.07
C ARG A 282 19.18 14.43 -12.56
N ALA A 283 20.24 14.69 -11.79
CA ALA A 283 21.34 15.48 -12.29
C ALA A 283 22.13 14.78 -13.42
N PHE A 284 21.96 13.45 -13.56
CA PHE A 284 22.76 12.62 -14.48
C PHE A 284 21.93 11.88 -15.53
N PHE A 285 20.69 11.49 -15.18
CA PHE A 285 19.87 10.63 -16.01
C PHE A 285 18.53 11.30 -16.35
N ASP A 286 18.04 11.02 -17.54
CA ASP A 286 16.75 11.50 -18.02
C ASP A 286 15.60 10.78 -17.27
N ARG A 287 14.55 11.51 -16.90
CA ARG A 287 13.34 11.01 -16.26
C ARG A 287 12.64 9.88 -17.01
N ARG A 288 12.84 9.80 -18.32
CA ARG A 288 12.21 8.78 -19.19
C ARG A 288 13.15 7.65 -19.53
N SER A 289 14.26 7.52 -18.80
CA SER A 289 15.24 6.44 -18.91
C SER A 289 15.16 5.53 -17.69
N PHE A 290 15.45 4.24 -17.87
CA PHE A 290 15.69 3.28 -16.78
C PHE A 290 17.18 3.19 -16.39
N ASP A 291 18.00 4.06 -16.93
CA ASP A 291 19.43 4.07 -16.66
C ASP A 291 19.72 4.63 -15.27
N PHE A 292 20.56 3.95 -14.52
CA PHE A 292 21.07 4.40 -13.23
C PHE A 292 22.46 3.78 -12.97
N SER A 293 23.20 4.38 -12.05
CA SER A 293 24.54 3.92 -11.69
C SER A 293 24.77 4.19 -10.20
N ILE A 294 24.82 3.15 -9.40
CA ILE A 294 25.04 3.18 -7.95
C ILE A 294 26.21 2.30 -7.58
N ASP A 295 27.05 2.72 -6.62
CA ASP A 295 28.21 1.98 -6.17
C ASP A 295 27.87 0.95 -5.07
N GLU A 296 26.75 1.13 -4.36
CA GLU A 296 26.28 0.24 -3.31
C GLU A 296 24.93 -0.40 -3.70
N PRO A 297 24.87 -1.72 -3.96
CA PRO A 297 23.60 -2.38 -4.27
C PRO A 297 22.61 -2.35 -3.11
N GLY A 298 23.11 -2.19 -1.89
CA GLY A 298 22.27 -2.22 -0.70
C GLY A 298 21.57 -3.55 -0.47
N PHE A 299 20.62 -3.55 0.44
CA PHE A 299 19.74 -4.69 0.67
C PHE A 299 18.48 -4.25 1.41
N TYR A 300 17.45 -5.10 1.38
CA TYR A 300 16.36 -5.08 2.35
C TYR A 300 16.08 -6.50 2.85
N SER A 301 15.55 -6.61 4.07
CA SER A 301 15.07 -7.85 4.66
C SER A 301 13.87 -7.53 5.54
N ASN A 302 12.73 -8.14 5.26
CA ASN A 302 11.49 -8.03 6.01
C ASN A 302 11.08 -9.40 6.52
N GLU A 303 10.74 -9.51 7.80
CA GLU A 303 10.14 -10.68 8.42
C GLU A 303 8.86 -10.26 9.13
N ILE A 304 7.74 -10.92 8.83
CA ILE A 304 6.43 -10.57 9.37
C ILE A 304 5.72 -11.83 9.85
N TRP A 305 5.21 -11.77 11.06
CA TRP A 305 4.23 -12.68 11.59
C TRP A 305 2.92 -11.95 11.82
N THR A 306 1.81 -12.50 11.35
CA THR A 306 0.47 -11.96 11.60
C THR A 306 -0.44 -13.07 12.04
N GLY A 307 -1.06 -12.93 13.21
CA GLY A 307 -2.04 -13.87 13.75
C GLY A 307 -3.37 -13.18 14.01
N SER A 308 -4.47 -13.87 13.71
CA SER A 308 -5.81 -13.42 14.09
C SER A 308 -6.63 -14.57 14.66
N LEU A 309 -7.43 -14.28 15.68
CA LEU A 309 -8.46 -15.16 16.20
C LEU A 309 -9.80 -14.44 16.18
N THR A 310 -10.71 -14.93 15.35
CA THR A 310 -12.07 -14.41 15.24
C THR A 310 -13.05 -15.39 15.91
N ALA A 311 -13.78 -14.90 16.90
CA ALA A 311 -14.90 -15.62 17.52
C ALA A 311 -16.21 -14.92 17.11
N THR A 312 -17.11 -15.67 16.50
CA THR A 312 -18.43 -15.18 16.08
C THR A 312 -19.50 -16.00 16.77
N LEU A 313 -20.37 -15.33 17.56
CA LEU A 313 -21.46 -15.96 18.31
C LEU A 313 -22.78 -15.33 17.93
N ASN A 314 -23.70 -16.12 17.38
CA ASN A 314 -25.09 -15.68 17.19
C ASN A 314 -25.82 -15.70 18.52
N ILE A 315 -26.26 -14.54 18.99
CA ILE A 315 -26.94 -14.39 20.28
C ILE A 315 -28.10 -13.39 20.17
N GLY A 316 -29.30 -13.85 20.50
CA GLY A 316 -30.53 -13.06 20.36
C GLY A 316 -30.74 -12.60 18.89
N PRO A 317 -31.09 -11.34 18.64
CA PRO A 317 -31.33 -10.82 17.30
C PRO A 317 -30.05 -10.51 16.52
N GLY A 318 -28.88 -10.60 17.15
CA GLY A 318 -27.62 -10.12 16.59
C GLY A 318 -26.48 -11.13 16.61
N THR A 319 -25.32 -10.64 16.22
CA THR A 319 -24.07 -11.38 16.17
C THR A 319 -22.99 -10.65 16.97
N LEU A 320 -22.45 -11.33 17.98
CA LEU A 320 -21.30 -10.87 18.74
C LEU A 320 -20.03 -11.38 18.02
N THR A 321 -19.15 -10.46 17.68
CA THR A 321 -17.86 -10.78 17.06
C THR A 321 -16.74 -10.24 17.93
N ASN A 322 -15.76 -11.10 18.24
CA ASN A 322 -14.49 -10.70 18.84
C ASN A 322 -13.36 -11.03 17.86
N ILE A 323 -12.48 -10.06 17.59
CA ILE A 323 -11.28 -10.23 16.78
C ILE A 323 -10.08 -9.86 17.63
N THR A 324 -9.23 -10.86 17.92
CA THR A 324 -7.93 -10.63 18.56
C THR A 324 -6.85 -10.74 17.49
N GLY A 325 -6.02 -9.72 17.37
CA GLY A 325 -4.94 -9.63 16.40
C GLY A 325 -3.58 -9.52 17.09
N TRP A 326 -2.59 -10.15 16.49
CA TRP A 326 -1.18 -10.01 16.85
C TRP A 326 -0.36 -9.84 15.56
N ARG A 327 0.65 -8.95 15.60
CA ARG A 327 1.60 -8.78 14.51
C ARG A 327 2.98 -8.51 15.07
N LYS A 328 3.99 -9.12 14.46
CA LYS A 328 5.39 -8.79 14.65
C LYS A 328 6.02 -8.47 13.30
N PHE A 329 6.76 -7.38 13.21
CA PHE A 329 7.46 -6.92 12.02
C PHE A 329 8.89 -6.53 12.35
N ASP A 330 9.84 -7.19 11.71
CA ASP A 330 11.26 -6.87 11.76
C ASP A 330 11.74 -6.52 10.35
N SER A 331 12.41 -5.38 10.19
CA SER A 331 12.93 -4.91 8.92
C SER A 331 14.36 -4.38 9.06
N ARG A 332 15.16 -4.61 8.03
CA ARG A 332 16.49 -4.01 7.90
C ARG A 332 16.67 -3.56 6.45
N THR A 333 17.25 -2.37 6.26
CA THR A 333 17.52 -1.83 4.94
C THR A 333 18.89 -1.18 4.89
N ARG A 334 19.52 -1.25 3.73
CA ARG A 334 20.67 -0.45 3.33
C ARG A 334 20.43 0.06 1.92
N GLY A 335 20.71 1.33 1.67
CA GLY A 335 20.58 1.92 0.34
C GLY A 335 21.62 3.01 0.08
N ASP A 336 21.95 3.13 -1.19
CA ASP A 336 22.62 4.25 -1.79
C ASP A 336 21.58 5.36 -1.99
N ILE A 337 21.68 6.43 -1.20
CA ILE A 337 20.70 7.53 -1.19
C ILE A 337 21.14 8.67 -2.10
N ASP A 338 22.41 8.75 -2.47
CA ASP A 338 22.86 9.76 -3.42
C ASP A 338 22.58 9.35 -4.88
N ALA A 339 22.30 8.07 -5.12
CA ALA A 339 21.99 7.46 -6.42
C ALA A 339 23.06 7.78 -7.48
N THR A 340 24.35 7.75 -7.06
CA THR A 340 25.54 7.99 -7.91
C THR A 340 26.55 6.85 -7.80
N PRO A 341 27.52 6.73 -8.72
CA PRO A 341 28.59 5.73 -8.62
C PRO A 341 29.70 6.13 -7.62
N LEU A 342 29.41 6.98 -6.65
CA LEU A 342 30.35 7.46 -5.63
C LEU A 342 29.75 7.27 -4.26
N PHE A 343 30.57 6.91 -3.28
CA PHE A 343 30.15 6.79 -1.90
C PHE A 343 29.94 8.17 -1.24
N LEU A 344 28.84 8.86 -1.57
CA LEU A 344 28.52 10.17 -1.04
C LEU A 344 27.54 10.10 0.12
N PHE A 345 26.48 9.28 0.04
CA PHE A 345 25.50 9.12 1.09
C PHE A 345 24.84 7.73 1.07
N HIS A 346 25.25 6.86 1.99
CA HIS A 346 24.58 5.59 2.23
C HIS A 346 23.86 5.61 3.59
N SER A 347 22.68 5.00 3.63
CA SER A 347 21.86 4.91 4.85
C SER A 347 21.53 3.45 5.18
N ASN A 348 21.60 3.12 6.48
CA ASN A 348 21.10 1.87 7.01
C ASN A 348 19.97 2.17 8.00
N SER A 349 18.93 1.36 8.00
CA SER A 349 17.90 1.42 9.03
C SER A 349 17.44 0.03 9.46
N ALA A 350 16.97 -0.05 10.70
CA ALA A 350 16.33 -1.23 11.23
C ALA A 350 15.06 -0.83 12.01
N THR A 351 14.00 -1.60 11.84
CA THR A 351 12.73 -1.41 12.54
C THR A 351 12.34 -2.72 13.21
N ALA A 352 11.95 -2.67 14.47
CA ALA A 352 11.30 -3.75 15.19
C ALA A 352 9.95 -3.25 15.73
N GLN A 353 8.88 -3.95 15.41
CA GLN A 353 7.53 -3.59 15.83
C GLN A 353 6.78 -4.85 16.26
N GLU A 354 6.10 -4.76 17.41
CA GLU A 354 5.17 -5.76 17.88
C GLU A 354 3.87 -5.09 18.33
N GLN A 355 2.73 -5.67 17.97
CA GLN A 355 1.42 -5.13 18.34
C GLN A 355 0.43 -6.22 18.72
N TRP A 356 -0.52 -5.82 19.57
CA TRP A 356 -1.72 -6.57 19.91
C TRP A 356 -2.95 -5.68 19.71
N SER A 357 -4.04 -6.27 19.24
CA SER A 357 -5.33 -5.59 19.14
C SER A 357 -6.47 -6.50 19.52
N ASN A 358 -7.55 -5.92 20.02
CA ASN A 358 -8.80 -6.61 20.27
C ASN A 358 -9.98 -5.72 19.90
N GLU A 359 -10.87 -6.22 19.06
CA GLU A 359 -12.15 -5.58 18.75
C GLU A 359 -13.28 -6.51 19.21
N LEU A 360 -14.16 -5.97 20.06
CA LEU A 360 -15.40 -6.62 20.44
C LEU A 360 -16.56 -5.80 19.92
N ARG A 361 -17.42 -6.38 19.07
CA ARG A 361 -18.60 -5.69 18.53
C ARG A 361 -19.83 -6.56 18.54
N TYR A 362 -20.97 -5.93 18.65
CA TYR A 362 -22.28 -6.55 18.50
C TYR A 362 -23.03 -5.89 17.34
N ALA A 363 -23.47 -6.67 16.37
CA ALA A 363 -24.18 -6.23 15.20
C ALA A 363 -25.60 -6.80 15.20
N ILE A 364 -26.60 -5.91 15.01
CA ILE A 364 -28.02 -6.26 15.01
C ILE A 364 -28.62 -5.71 13.72
N SER A 365 -29.41 -6.56 13.03
CA SER A 365 -30.23 -6.13 11.89
C SER A 365 -31.69 -6.42 12.21
N GLY A 366 -32.55 -5.42 12.03
CA GLY A 366 -34.00 -5.51 12.11
C GLY A 366 -34.64 -4.98 10.84
N ASP A 367 -35.99 -4.97 10.79
CA ASP A 367 -36.74 -4.53 9.60
C ASP A 367 -36.45 -3.07 9.21
N ARG A 368 -36.11 -2.22 10.19
CA ARG A 368 -35.92 -0.78 10.01
C ARG A 368 -34.57 -0.27 10.44
N TYR A 369 -33.68 -1.10 10.96
CA TYR A 369 -32.39 -0.63 11.43
C TYR A 369 -31.29 -1.68 11.31
N ASP A 370 -30.11 -1.20 11.02
CA ASP A 370 -28.85 -1.91 11.20
C ASP A 370 -28.02 -1.12 12.20
N LEU A 371 -27.65 -1.76 13.32
CA LEU A 371 -26.90 -1.16 14.41
C LEU A 371 -25.67 -2.01 14.69
N VAL A 372 -24.51 -1.37 14.69
CA VAL A 372 -23.24 -1.97 15.14
C VAL A 372 -22.66 -1.09 16.24
N PHE A 373 -22.27 -1.69 17.36
CA PHE A 373 -21.54 -0.97 18.41
C PHE A 373 -20.48 -1.87 19.03
N GLY A 374 -19.43 -1.26 19.59
CA GLY A 374 -18.33 -2.04 20.12
C GLY A 374 -17.22 -1.22 20.73
N GLY A 375 -16.18 -1.95 21.16
CA GLY A 375 -14.96 -1.41 21.72
C GLY A 375 -13.74 -1.95 21.00
N PHE A 376 -12.68 -1.17 20.99
CA PHE A 376 -11.40 -1.49 20.37
C PHE A 376 -10.26 -1.13 21.32
N TYR A 377 -9.32 -2.05 21.46
CA TYR A 377 -8.06 -1.85 22.18
C TYR A 377 -6.90 -2.18 21.26
N PHE A 378 -5.84 -1.39 21.35
CA PHE A 378 -4.59 -1.59 20.60
C PHE A 378 -3.41 -1.18 21.46
N ASN A 379 -2.35 -2.00 21.42
CA ASN A 379 -1.06 -1.72 22.02
C ASN A 379 0.04 -2.06 21.03
N GLN A 380 1.07 -1.21 20.95
CA GLN A 380 2.20 -1.39 20.06
C GLN A 380 3.50 -0.95 20.72
N ASN A 381 4.54 -1.75 20.53
CA ASN A 381 5.92 -1.40 20.78
C ASN A 381 6.65 -1.22 19.45
N LEU A 382 7.31 -0.08 19.27
CA LEU A 382 8.05 0.27 18.07
C LEU A 382 9.46 0.72 18.46
N ALA A 383 10.48 0.21 17.78
CA ALA A 383 11.84 0.68 17.87
C ALA A 383 12.44 0.86 16.47
N TYR A 384 13.24 1.90 16.30
CA TYR A 384 13.86 2.28 15.04
C TYR A 384 15.32 2.71 15.25
N ASP A 385 16.22 2.14 14.45
CA ASP A 385 17.62 2.56 14.32
C ASP A 385 17.86 3.14 12.94
N GLU A 386 18.68 4.19 12.88
CA GLU A 386 19.25 4.67 11.62
C GLU A 386 20.73 5.00 11.81
N SER A 387 21.54 4.65 10.81
CA SER A 387 22.90 5.13 10.68
C SER A 387 23.15 5.67 9.28
N ARG A 388 23.98 6.74 9.19
CA ARG A 388 24.34 7.39 7.94
C ARG A 388 25.85 7.44 7.76
N GLU A 389 26.28 7.17 6.54
CA GLU A 389 27.65 7.29 6.09
C GLU A 389 27.72 8.34 5.00
N LEU A 390 28.41 9.45 5.28
CA LEU A 390 28.58 10.57 4.34
C LEU A 390 30.02 10.65 3.85
N ARG A 391 30.20 10.99 2.57
CA ARG A 391 31.49 11.35 1.98
C ARG A 391 32.61 10.36 2.26
N ARG A 392 32.33 9.06 2.08
CA ARG A 392 33.35 8.02 2.18
C ARG A 392 34.33 8.03 1.00
N ASP A 393 34.03 8.77 -0.06
CA ASP A 393 34.92 9.13 -1.16
C ASP A 393 36.15 9.94 -0.70
N LEU A 394 36.06 10.65 0.43
CA LEU A 394 37.14 11.46 0.98
C LEU A 394 38.19 10.60 1.73
N PRO A 395 39.45 11.06 1.80
CA PRO A 395 40.49 10.44 2.64
C PRO A 395 40.05 10.31 4.11
N PRO A 396 40.41 9.25 4.84
CA PRO A 396 39.94 8.99 6.22
C PRO A 396 40.16 10.17 7.19
N ALA A 397 41.22 10.96 7.01
CA ALA A 397 41.56 12.10 7.90
C ALA A 397 40.55 13.27 7.82
N VAL A 398 39.75 13.35 6.74
CA VAL A 398 38.79 14.45 6.50
C VAL A 398 37.38 13.94 6.29
N ARG A 399 37.13 12.68 6.53
CA ARG A 399 35.79 12.07 6.44
C ARG A 399 34.90 12.56 7.58
N PRO A 400 33.63 12.92 7.31
CA PRO A 400 32.65 13.11 8.37
C PRO A 400 32.52 11.84 9.23
N PRO A 401 32.29 11.96 10.54
CA PRO A 401 31.98 10.82 11.40
C PRO A 401 30.64 10.16 10.94
N GLN A 402 30.45 8.91 11.32
CA GLN A 402 29.16 8.25 11.10
C GLN A 402 28.09 8.78 12.06
N PHE A 403 26.86 8.80 11.57
CA PHE A 403 25.67 9.20 12.32
C PHE A 403 24.96 7.96 12.87
N PHE A 404 24.48 8.04 14.10
CA PHE A 404 23.67 7.00 14.73
C PHE A 404 22.57 7.63 15.57
N GLY A 405 21.41 7.00 15.62
CA GLY A 405 20.26 7.39 16.43
C GLY A 405 18.98 6.71 15.97
N GLY A 406 17.83 7.26 16.37
CA GLY A 406 16.52 6.70 16.09
C GLY A 406 15.53 6.97 17.21
N GLY A 407 14.61 6.06 17.46
CA GLY A 407 13.62 6.22 18.52
C GLY A 407 12.91 4.93 18.88
N ARG A 408 12.22 4.97 20.01
CA ARG A 408 11.29 3.93 20.47
C ARG A 408 10.00 4.57 20.96
N GLN A 409 8.92 3.82 20.88
CA GLN A 409 7.61 4.28 21.31
C GLN A 409 6.79 3.11 21.83
N GLU A 410 6.15 3.30 22.98
CA GLU A 410 4.99 2.55 23.40
C GLU A 410 3.73 3.33 23.01
N HIS A 411 2.71 2.63 22.49
CA HIS A 411 1.54 3.26 21.93
C HIS A 411 0.29 2.47 22.30
N GLU A 412 -0.65 3.09 22.99
CA GLU A 412 -1.90 2.49 23.41
C GLU A 412 -3.10 3.27 22.84
N VAL A 413 -4.16 2.55 22.46
CA VAL A 413 -5.43 3.14 22.00
C VAL A 413 -6.60 2.41 22.60
N LEU A 414 -7.55 3.18 23.09
CA LEU A 414 -8.90 2.72 23.48
C LEU A 414 -9.94 3.45 22.62
N GLY A 415 -10.86 2.70 22.02
CA GLY A 415 -11.95 3.26 21.20
C GLY A 415 -13.30 2.65 21.55
N LEU A 416 -14.34 3.49 21.56
CA LEU A 416 -15.73 3.06 21.67
C LEU A 416 -16.51 3.62 20.50
N PHE A 417 -17.31 2.78 19.83
CA PHE A 417 -18.04 3.21 18.63
C PHE A 417 -19.46 2.67 18.55
N ALA A 418 -20.30 3.41 17.83
CA ALA A 418 -21.62 2.98 17.40
C ALA A 418 -21.93 3.52 16.01
N ASN A 419 -22.54 2.71 15.15
CA ASN A 419 -23.01 3.07 13.82
C ASN A 419 -24.43 2.55 13.61
N LEU A 420 -25.35 3.42 13.20
CA LEU A 420 -26.76 3.14 12.98
C LEU A 420 -27.18 3.57 11.59
N ASN A 421 -27.77 2.66 10.83
CA ASN A 421 -28.55 2.95 9.65
C ASN A 421 -30.03 2.74 10.02
N TYR A 422 -30.87 3.79 9.93
CA TYR A 422 -32.28 3.72 10.33
C TYR A 422 -33.21 4.12 9.18
N LYS A 423 -34.07 3.19 8.75
CA LYS A 423 -35.08 3.41 7.70
C LYS A 423 -36.23 4.24 8.25
N LEU A 424 -36.26 5.51 7.89
CA LEU A 424 -37.40 6.40 8.19
C LEU A 424 -38.63 6.00 7.38
N THR A 425 -38.42 5.66 6.11
CA THR A 425 -39.41 5.08 5.19
C THR A 425 -38.77 3.89 4.48
N ASP A 426 -39.51 3.21 3.61
CA ASP A 426 -38.95 2.10 2.82
C ASP A 426 -37.83 2.55 1.85
N SER A 427 -37.81 3.85 1.51
CA SER A 427 -36.83 4.42 0.59
C SER A 427 -35.81 5.36 1.23
N LEU A 428 -36.05 5.86 2.46
CA LEU A 428 -35.21 6.88 3.09
C LEU A 428 -34.58 6.34 4.37
N THR A 429 -33.26 6.29 4.40
CA THR A 429 -32.45 5.82 5.53
C THR A 429 -31.61 6.98 6.09
N VAL A 430 -31.59 7.13 7.42
CA VAL A 430 -30.66 8.00 8.16
C VAL A 430 -29.41 7.19 8.49
N LEU A 431 -28.26 7.77 8.22
CA LEU A 431 -26.94 7.23 8.56
C LEU A 431 -26.37 8.04 9.72
N ALA A 432 -26.09 7.41 10.86
CA ALA A 432 -25.54 8.07 12.04
C ALA A 432 -24.45 7.21 12.65
N GLY A 433 -23.31 7.80 12.93
CA GLY A 433 -22.19 7.10 13.56
C GLY A 433 -21.41 8.02 14.49
N ILE A 434 -20.81 7.43 15.51
CA ILE A 434 -19.96 8.14 16.45
C ILE A 434 -18.88 7.20 16.98
N ARG A 435 -17.66 7.71 17.12
CA ARG A 435 -16.58 7.02 17.80
C ARG A 435 -15.80 7.97 18.68
N TRP A 436 -15.54 7.56 19.90
CA TRP A 436 -14.60 8.17 20.80
C TRP A 436 -13.31 7.35 20.83
N ASN A 437 -12.17 8.03 20.76
CA ASN A 437 -10.85 7.41 20.92
C ASN A 437 -10.06 8.17 21.99
N GLN A 438 -9.30 7.41 22.78
CA GLN A 438 -8.21 7.90 23.61
C GLN A 438 -6.95 7.19 23.20
N GLU A 439 -5.86 7.95 23.05
CA GLU A 439 -4.56 7.47 22.60
C GLU A 439 -3.46 8.04 23.46
N THR A 440 -2.47 7.21 23.81
CA THR A 440 -1.26 7.62 24.53
C THR A 440 -0.04 7.13 23.80
N LYS A 441 0.98 7.98 23.68
CA LYS A 441 2.29 7.64 23.13
C LYS A 441 3.36 8.09 24.11
N ASP A 442 4.18 7.12 24.57
CA ASP A 442 5.40 7.35 25.36
C ASP A 442 6.59 7.09 24.44
N ALA A 443 7.46 8.07 24.25
CA ALA A 443 8.54 7.99 23.30
C ALA A 443 9.90 8.43 23.88
N GLY A 444 10.94 7.74 23.44
CA GLY A 444 12.34 8.14 23.62
C GLY A 444 13.01 8.30 22.27
N VAL A 445 13.46 9.51 21.95
CA VAL A 445 14.13 9.84 20.69
C VAL A 445 15.60 10.10 20.93
N THR A 446 16.46 9.45 20.15
CA THR A 446 17.90 9.74 20.07
C THR A 446 18.17 10.46 18.76
N PHE A 447 18.68 11.69 18.81
CA PHE A 447 19.04 12.43 17.60
C PHE A 447 20.06 11.67 16.77
N ILE A 448 19.84 11.61 15.45
CA ILE A 448 20.75 10.96 14.50
C ILE A 448 21.89 11.94 14.20
N THR A 449 22.96 11.86 14.99
CA THR A 449 24.11 12.79 14.94
C THR A 449 25.42 12.03 14.90
N PRO A 450 26.53 12.71 14.52
CA PRO A 450 27.87 12.12 14.58
C PRO A 450 28.21 11.63 15.99
N ARG A 451 28.40 10.31 16.15
CA ARG A 451 28.75 9.69 17.43
C ARG A 451 29.38 8.30 17.25
N ALA A 452 29.85 7.71 18.35
CA ALA A 452 30.27 6.32 18.39
C ALA A 452 29.08 5.39 18.03
N PRO A 453 29.32 4.25 17.39
CA PRO A 453 28.26 3.30 17.03
C PRO A 453 27.38 2.92 18.21
N CYS A 454 26.08 3.05 18.06
CA CYS A 454 25.07 2.66 19.04
C CYS A 454 23.80 2.20 18.34
N SER A 455 22.90 1.55 19.08
CA SER A 455 21.62 1.05 18.61
C SER A 455 20.53 1.33 19.64
N VAL A 456 19.42 1.92 19.17
CA VAL A 456 18.21 2.11 19.98
C VAL A 456 17.54 0.75 20.22
N LEU A 457 17.51 -0.13 19.21
CA LEU A 457 16.94 -1.47 19.33
C LEU A 457 17.63 -2.27 20.45
N ASN A 458 18.95 -2.09 20.63
CA ASN A 458 19.76 -2.80 21.63
C ASN A 458 19.98 -1.99 22.92
N ASN A 459 19.31 -0.86 23.10
CA ASN A 459 19.46 0.03 24.27
C ASN A 459 20.89 0.54 24.52
N THR A 460 21.69 0.75 23.48
CA THR A 460 23.07 1.24 23.61
C THR A 460 23.25 2.71 23.22
N CYS A 461 22.22 3.32 22.56
CA CYS A 461 22.24 4.75 22.28
C CYS A 461 21.89 5.56 23.53
N PRO A 462 22.57 6.72 23.75
CA PRO A 462 22.18 7.63 24.81
C PRO A 462 20.82 8.27 24.48
N THR A 463 19.88 8.21 25.39
CA THR A 463 18.61 8.95 25.34
C THR A 463 18.78 10.30 26.03
N GLY A 464 17.96 11.28 25.62
CA GLY A 464 17.87 12.55 26.33
C GLY A 464 17.21 12.42 27.69
N THR A 465 17.31 13.47 28.50
CA THR A 465 16.63 13.55 29.80
C THR A 465 15.40 14.45 29.74
N ALA A 466 14.40 14.14 30.51
CA ALA A 466 13.27 15.05 30.73
C ALA A 466 13.54 15.98 31.90
N PRO A 467 13.15 17.28 31.85
CA PRO A 467 12.62 18.00 30.71
C PRO A 467 13.69 18.36 29.66
N PHE A 468 13.29 18.35 28.38
CA PHE A 468 14.19 18.75 27.29
C PHE A 468 14.61 20.21 27.42
N ARG A 469 15.91 20.49 27.16
CA ARG A 469 16.49 21.84 27.19
C ARG A 469 17.17 22.15 25.87
N PRO A 470 16.59 23.03 25.02
CA PRO A 470 17.17 23.40 23.72
C PRO A 470 18.59 23.95 23.89
N GLY A 471 19.52 23.53 23.04
CA GLY A 471 20.92 23.93 23.06
C GLY A 471 21.78 23.32 24.18
N VAL A 472 21.18 22.65 25.16
CA VAL A 472 21.87 21.93 26.26
C VAL A 472 21.81 20.43 26.04
N GLU A 473 20.62 19.91 25.74
CA GLU A 473 20.45 18.49 25.46
C GLU A 473 20.84 18.17 23.98
N THR A 474 21.85 17.33 23.81
CA THR A 474 22.42 17.01 22.51
C THR A 474 22.18 15.56 22.07
N ASN A 475 21.67 14.73 22.98
CA ASN A 475 21.47 13.32 22.73
C ASN A 475 20.06 12.99 22.18
N GLY A 476 19.05 13.70 22.65
CA GLY A 476 17.64 13.42 22.32
C GLY A 476 16.72 13.88 23.43
N PHE A 477 15.54 13.25 23.53
CA PHE A 477 14.54 13.55 24.56
C PHE A 477 13.69 12.31 24.88
N THR A 478 12.97 12.37 26.02
CA THR A 478 11.86 11.50 26.34
C THR A 478 10.64 12.37 26.58
N ASP A 479 9.47 11.94 26.11
CA ASP A 479 8.23 12.68 26.24
C ASP A 479 7.03 11.73 26.12
N ASP A 480 5.89 12.15 26.69
CA ASP A 480 4.62 11.44 26.54
C ASP A 480 3.53 12.41 26.07
N VAL A 481 2.60 11.89 25.26
CA VAL A 481 1.49 12.67 24.74
C VAL A 481 0.19 11.87 24.80
N LYS A 482 -0.89 12.54 25.11
CA LYS A 482 -2.24 11.99 25.11
C LYS A 482 -3.12 12.77 24.13
N PHE A 483 -3.80 12.02 23.25
CA PHE A 483 -4.82 12.55 22.35
C PHE A 483 -6.18 11.97 22.71
N GLU A 484 -7.22 12.79 22.55
CA GLU A 484 -8.60 12.38 22.79
C GLU A 484 -9.50 13.03 21.75
N ASN A 485 -10.22 12.24 20.95
CA ASN A 485 -10.98 12.75 19.84
C ASN A 485 -12.33 12.05 19.66
N LEU A 486 -13.24 12.74 18.95
CA LEU A 486 -14.57 12.26 18.60
C LEU A 486 -14.77 12.31 17.08
N SER A 487 -15.05 11.16 16.46
CA SER A 487 -15.30 11.01 15.03
C SER A 487 -16.77 10.75 14.75
N PRO A 488 -17.58 11.78 14.48
CA PRO A 488 -18.99 11.64 14.09
C PRO A 488 -19.14 11.39 12.59
N LYS A 489 -20.28 10.77 12.22
CA LYS A 489 -20.80 10.67 10.85
C LYS A 489 -22.31 10.92 10.88
N LEU A 490 -22.82 11.70 9.92
CA LEU A 490 -24.25 11.92 9.72
C LEU A 490 -24.55 12.00 8.23
N GLY A 491 -25.61 11.32 7.80
CA GLY A 491 -25.98 11.30 6.40
C GLY A 491 -27.39 10.79 6.15
N LEU A 492 -27.75 10.80 4.88
CA LEU A 492 -29.00 10.29 4.34
C LEU A 492 -28.72 9.44 3.11
N GLN A 493 -29.51 8.40 2.94
CA GLN A 493 -29.55 7.54 1.76
C GLN A 493 -30.99 7.46 1.27
N TYR A 494 -31.18 7.60 -0.03
CA TYR A 494 -32.48 7.43 -0.67
C TYR A 494 -32.38 6.35 -1.75
N GLU A 495 -33.14 5.27 -1.58
CA GLU A 495 -33.20 4.11 -2.46
C GLU A 495 -34.41 4.20 -3.39
N PHE A 496 -34.21 3.86 -4.67
CA PHE A 496 -35.25 3.81 -5.70
C PHE A 496 -34.91 2.76 -6.75
N ALA A 497 -35.82 1.82 -6.99
CA ALA A 497 -35.55 0.65 -7.83
C ALA A 497 -34.22 -0.04 -7.40
N ASP A 498 -33.34 -0.36 -8.35
CA ASP A 498 -32.02 -0.97 -8.08
C ASP A 498 -30.90 0.09 -7.95
N SER A 499 -31.26 1.27 -7.48
CA SER A 499 -30.35 2.44 -7.43
C SER A 499 -30.49 3.20 -6.14
N GLN A 500 -29.47 4.00 -5.81
CA GLN A 500 -29.48 4.87 -4.63
C GLN A 500 -28.74 6.19 -4.87
N ILE A 501 -29.12 7.19 -4.12
CA ILE A 501 -28.35 8.41 -3.90
C ILE A 501 -28.10 8.56 -2.39
N TYR A 502 -26.95 9.10 -2.04
CA TYR A 502 -26.60 9.32 -0.65
C TYR A 502 -25.82 10.63 -0.47
N GLY A 503 -25.83 11.14 0.75
CA GLY A 503 -24.96 12.23 1.13
C GLY A 503 -24.63 12.13 2.61
N HIS A 504 -23.39 12.40 2.98
CA HIS A 504 -22.95 12.37 4.37
C HIS A 504 -21.83 13.36 4.64
N TRP A 505 -21.74 13.76 5.89
CA TRP A 505 -20.57 14.36 6.51
C TRP A 505 -19.93 13.35 7.45
N SER A 506 -18.58 13.32 7.43
CA SER A 506 -17.79 12.49 8.34
C SER A 506 -16.53 13.21 8.79
N ARG A 507 -16.14 13.01 10.05
CA ARG A 507 -14.90 13.50 10.63
C ARG A 507 -13.97 12.35 10.93
N GLY A 508 -12.69 12.51 10.62
CA GLY A 508 -11.61 11.61 11.00
C GLY A 508 -10.43 12.37 11.58
N PHE A 509 -9.57 11.63 12.28
CA PHE A 509 -8.35 12.17 12.88
C PHE A 509 -7.16 11.30 12.48
N ARG A 510 -6.03 11.96 12.28
CA ARG A 510 -4.72 11.35 12.23
C ARG A 510 -3.93 11.76 13.44
N SER A 511 -3.39 10.79 14.15
CA SER A 511 -2.70 11.00 15.41
C SER A 511 -1.46 11.86 15.25
N GLY A 512 -1.18 12.69 16.24
CA GLY A 512 0.11 13.32 16.42
C GLY A 512 1.18 12.32 16.88
N GLY A 513 2.40 12.79 17.11
CA GLY A 513 3.49 11.92 17.53
C GLY A 513 4.87 12.55 17.44
N TYR A 514 5.88 11.70 17.33
CA TYR A 514 7.29 12.10 17.38
C TYR A 514 8.04 11.67 16.11
N ASN A 515 8.95 12.54 15.67
CA ASN A 515 9.86 12.24 14.57
C ASN A 515 11.07 11.44 15.07
N PHE A 516 11.23 10.20 14.64
CA PHE A 516 12.40 9.37 14.99
C PHE A 516 13.63 9.64 14.13
N ARG A 517 13.55 10.53 13.15
CA ARG A 517 14.62 10.84 12.20
C ARG A 517 15.07 12.31 12.31
N ILE A 518 15.46 12.74 13.50
CA ILE A 518 15.96 14.10 13.72
C ILE A 518 17.48 14.11 13.47
N THR A 519 17.90 14.69 12.35
CA THR A 519 19.29 14.72 11.89
C THR A 519 19.95 16.11 11.96
N ASN A 520 19.14 17.16 12.15
CA ASN A 520 19.62 18.54 12.36
C ASN A 520 19.00 19.09 13.63
N VAL A 521 19.77 19.03 14.72
CA VAL A 521 19.36 19.47 16.08
C VAL A 521 19.06 20.97 16.12
N ALA A 522 19.76 21.80 15.33
CA ALA A 522 19.52 23.24 15.30
C ALA A 522 18.15 23.58 14.66
N VAL A 523 17.74 22.87 13.63
CA VAL A 523 16.40 23.00 13.03
C VAL A 523 15.34 22.54 14.01
N PHE A 524 15.54 21.41 14.69
CA PHE A 524 14.64 20.89 15.71
C PHE A 524 14.47 21.87 16.89
N ASN A 525 15.57 22.40 17.42
CA ASN A 525 15.54 23.38 18.52
C ASN A 525 14.74 24.65 18.14
N ARG A 526 14.91 25.16 16.92
CA ARG A 526 14.13 26.32 16.43
C ARG A 526 12.62 26.00 16.33
N ALA A 527 12.28 24.81 15.84
CA ALA A 527 10.89 24.38 15.81
C ALA A 527 10.30 24.28 17.22
N PHE A 528 11.04 23.70 18.17
CA PHE A 528 10.65 23.65 19.58
C PHE A 528 10.50 25.04 20.22
N GLU A 529 11.41 25.98 19.95
CA GLU A 529 11.31 27.37 20.44
C GLU A 529 10.06 28.10 19.89
N GLN A 530 9.61 27.76 18.69
CA GLN A 530 8.43 28.33 18.06
C GLN A 530 7.12 27.72 18.56
N THR A 531 7.10 26.41 18.79
CA THR A 531 5.88 25.64 19.10
C THR A 531 5.74 25.29 20.58
N GLY A 532 6.85 25.18 21.31
CA GLY A 532 6.90 24.62 22.66
C GLY A 532 6.69 23.10 22.72
N ALA A 533 6.60 22.41 21.58
CA ALA A 533 6.30 20.98 21.47
C ALA A 533 7.51 20.17 20.96
N LEU A 534 7.70 18.98 21.51
CA LEU A 534 8.73 18.01 21.09
C LEU A 534 8.23 17.12 19.93
N GLY A 535 6.94 17.03 19.76
CA GLY A 535 6.24 16.30 18.71
C GLY A 535 5.39 17.22 17.83
N PHE A 536 4.54 16.60 17.04
CA PHE A 536 3.53 17.26 16.21
C PHE A 536 2.12 16.83 16.64
N ASP A 537 1.14 17.73 16.45
CA ASP A 537 -0.23 17.57 16.88
C ASP A 537 -1.06 16.72 15.92
N GLU A 538 -2.29 16.36 16.35
CA GLU A 538 -3.29 15.67 15.53
C GLU A 538 -3.67 16.52 14.30
N GLU A 539 -3.91 15.81 13.19
CA GLU A 539 -4.55 16.33 11.98
C GLU A 539 -6.04 15.95 12.01
N GLN A 540 -6.91 16.93 11.74
CA GLN A 540 -8.36 16.72 11.65
C GLN A 540 -8.84 16.84 10.20
N VAL A 541 -9.70 15.94 9.80
CA VAL A 541 -10.30 15.93 8.45
C VAL A 541 -11.80 15.89 8.53
N ASP A 542 -12.46 16.89 7.93
CA ASP A 542 -13.92 16.96 7.74
C ASP A 542 -14.26 16.78 6.27
N SER A 543 -15.01 15.74 5.90
CA SER A 543 -15.40 15.46 4.52
C SER A 543 -16.91 15.48 4.34
N PHE A 544 -17.37 16.19 3.32
CA PHE A 544 -18.74 16.23 2.83
C PHE A 544 -18.79 15.53 1.49
N GLU A 545 -19.59 14.49 1.39
CA GLU A 545 -19.73 13.68 0.18
C GLU A 545 -21.19 13.57 -0.24
N ILE A 546 -21.43 13.65 -1.54
CA ILE A 546 -22.68 13.25 -2.18
C ILE A 546 -22.35 12.24 -3.28
N GLY A 547 -23.09 11.13 -3.34
CA GLY A 547 -22.87 10.10 -4.33
C GLY A 547 -24.14 9.46 -4.82
N GLY A 548 -24.01 8.68 -5.88
CA GLY A 548 -25.10 7.86 -6.43
C GLY A 548 -24.55 6.55 -6.98
N LYS A 549 -25.31 5.49 -6.79
CA LYS A 549 -25.05 4.16 -7.35
C LYS A 549 -26.27 3.74 -8.16
N PHE A 550 -26.06 3.59 -9.44
CA PHE A 550 -27.12 3.32 -10.42
C PHE A 550 -26.87 1.98 -11.08
N GLN A 551 -27.92 1.18 -11.16
CA GLN A 551 -27.89 -0.10 -11.82
C GLN A 551 -29.17 -0.28 -12.65
N THR A 552 -29.04 -0.78 -13.89
CA THR A 552 -30.21 -1.18 -14.68
C THR A 552 -30.79 -2.50 -14.14
N ALA A 553 -32.09 -2.71 -14.31
CA ALA A 553 -32.80 -3.89 -13.82
C ALA A 553 -32.22 -5.22 -14.36
N ASP A 554 -31.66 -5.21 -15.57
CA ASP A 554 -30.95 -6.33 -16.18
C ASP A 554 -29.47 -6.43 -15.81
N ARG A 555 -28.98 -5.51 -14.92
CA ARG A 555 -27.60 -5.39 -14.49
C ARG A 555 -26.56 -5.22 -15.62
N SER A 556 -27.03 -4.79 -16.81
CA SER A 556 -26.14 -4.55 -17.94
C SER A 556 -25.28 -3.31 -17.79
N LEU A 557 -25.77 -2.30 -17.04
CA LEU A 557 -25.04 -1.08 -16.71
C LEU A 557 -25.02 -0.86 -15.20
N THR A 558 -23.84 -0.63 -14.66
CA THR A 558 -23.60 -0.12 -13.31
C THR A 558 -22.79 1.17 -13.42
N LEU A 559 -23.24 2.22 -12.74
CA LEU A 559 -22.57 3.54 -12.69
C LEU A 559 -22.54 4.03 -11.26
N ASN A 560 -21.36 4.22 -10.71
CA ASN A 560 -21.13 4.80 -9.38
C ASN A 560 -20.46 6.16 -9.55
N VAL A 561 -21.02 7.18 -8.90
CA VAL A 561 -20.45 8.55 -8.91
C VAL A 561 -20.37 9.11 -7.50
N ALA A 562 -19.36 9.91 -7.23
CA ALA A 562 -19.23 10.65 -5.98
C ALA A 562 -18.58 12.01 -6.22
N ALA A 563 -19.04 13.02 -5.51
CA ALA A 563 -18.42 14.33 -5.42
C ALA A 563 -18.18 14.67 -3.96
N TYR A 564 -17.03 15.26 -3.65
CA TYR A 564 -16.68 15.53 -2.27
C TYR A 564 -15.94 16.85 -2.10
N VAL A 565 -16.03 17.40 -0.89
CA VAL A 565 -15.21 18.51 -0.40
C VAL A 565 -14.67 18.09 0.97
N THR A 566 -13.37 18.06 1.08
CA THR A 566 -12.63 17.67 2.28
C THR A 566 -11.80 18.84 2.78
N LYS A 567 -11.96 19.19 4.06
CA LYS A 567 -11.18 20.20 4.76
C LYS A 567 -10.24 19.52 5.72
N ILE A 568 -8.96 19.90 5.68
CA ILE A 568 -7.89 19.38 6.53
C ILE A 568 -7.40 20.52 7.39
N GLY A 569 -7.50 20.37 8.69
CA GLY A 569 -6.93 21.29 9.67
C GLY A 569 -5.68 20.69 10.32
N ASN A 570 -4.69 21.52 10.60
CA ASN A 570 -3.40 21.09 11.16
C ASN A 570 -2.71 20.00 10.33
N MET A 571 -2.66 20.14 9.02
CA MET A 571 -2.11 19.16 8.10
C MET A 571 -0.68 18.82 8.45
N GLN A 572 -0.40 17.55 8.73
CA GLN A 572 0.94 17.03 9.01
C GLN A 572 1.69 16.78 7.72
N ARG A 573 2.86 17.39 7.56
CA ARG A 573 3.73 17.20 6.39
C ARG A 573 5.16 16.89 6.80
N GLU A 574 5.82 16.06 5.98
CA GLU A 574 7.24 15.79 6.07
C GLU A 574 8.00 16.71 5.10
N VAL A 575 8.59 17.77 5.63
CA VAL A 575 9.42 18.69 4.85
C VAL A 575 10.82 18.11 4.72
N ASN A 576 11.24 17.86 3.49
CA ASN A 576 12.56 17.32 3.17
C ASN A 576 13.48 18.44 2.68
N LEU A 577 14.64 18.58 3.32
CA LEU A 577 15.65 19.57 2.97
C LEU A 577 16.98 18.88 2.66
N ALA A 578 17.57 19.17 1.51
CA ALA A 578 18.91 18.73 1.19
C ALA A 578 19.94 19.47 2.05
N ASP A 579 20.79 18.74 2.76
CA ASP A 579 21.81 19.28 3.67
C ASP A 579 23.16 18.63 3.41
N PRO A 580 24.21 19.38 3.02
CA PRO A 580 25.53 18.82 2.75
C PRO A 580 26.20 18.13 3.95
N GLY A 581 25.81 18.51 5.18
CA GLY A 581 26.38 17.99 6.42
C GLY A 581 25.63 16.77 6.99
N ALA A 582 24.34 16.61 6.65
CA ALA A 582 23.48 15.55 7.18
C ALA A 582 22.84 14.68 6.08
N GLY A 583 23.04 15.00 4.80
CA GLY A 583 22.43 14.36 3.65
C GLY A 583 21.02 14.92 3.38
N VAL A 584 19.99 14.31 3.95
CA VAL A 584 18.60 14.81 3.91
C VAL A 584 18.12 15.02 5.33
N VAL A 585 17.63 16.22 5.62
CA VAL A 585 16.95 16.57 6.86
C VAL A 585 15.46 16.44 6.65
N GLN A 586 14.78 15.70 7.52
CA GLN A 586 13.35 15.43 7.44
C GLN A 586 12.68 15.97 8.71
N ASN A 587 11.86 16.98 8.53
CA ASN A 587 11.08 17.57 9.61
C ASN A 587 9.60 17.27 9.41
N ILE A 588 8.93 16.86 10.47
CA ILE A 588 7.48 16.63 10.47
C ILE A 588 6.84 17.69 11.35
N LEU A 589 5.96 18.44 10.75
CA LEU A 589 5.27 19.58 11.38
C LEU A 589 3.82 19.64 10.92
N ASN A 590 2.98 20.30 11.71
CA ASN A 590 1.65 20.73 11.28
C ASN A 590 1.83 22.03 10.47
N THR A 591 1.90 21.93 9.15
CA THR A 591 2.39 23.00 8.29
C THR A 591 1.29 23.87 7.70
N ALA A 592 0.07 23.35 7.56
CA ALA A 592 -0.97 24.01 6.77
C ALA A 592 -2.40 23.58 7.14
N ASP A 593 -3.35 24.38 6.69
CA ASP A 593 -4.74 23.96 6.48
C ASP A 593 -4.98 23.85 4.97
N ALA A 594 -5.80 22.90 4.53
CA ALA A 594 -6.03 22.64 3.12
C ALA A 594 -7.48 22.26 2.80
N THR A 595 -7.92 22.58 1.60
CA THR A 595 -9.20 22.13 1.05
C THR A 595 -8.96 21.31 -0.22
N ILE A 596 -9.54 20.09 -0.25
CA ILE A 596 -9.51 19.18 -1.40
C ILE A 596 -10.94 19.01 -1.91
N LYS A 597 -11.14 19.19 -3.21
CA LYS A 597 -12.42 18.92 -3.89
C LYS A 597 -12.18 17.88 -4.96
N GLY A 598 -13.13 16.97 -5.13
CA GLY A 598 -12.99 15.96 -6.15
C GLY A 598 -14.28 15.41 -6.68
N PHE A 599 -14.14 14.71 -7.79
CA PHE A 599 -15.20 13.96 -8.45
C PHE A 599 -14.66 12.59 -8.86
N GLU A 600 -15.47 11.57 -8.70
CA GLU A 600 -15.17 10.19 -9.04
C GLU A 600 -16.32 9.58 -9.81
N ALA A 601 -16.00 8.78 -10.83
CA ALA A 601 -16.97 7.97 -11.54
C ALA A 601 -16.38 6.61 -11.87
N GLU A 602 -17.16 5.56 -11.69
CA GLU A 602 -16.84 4.18 -12.07
C GLU A 602 -18.01 3.61 -12.83
N ALA A 603 -17.76 3.03 -14.00
CA ALA A 603 -18.78 2.44 -14.85
C ALA A 603 -18.40 1.02 -15.27
N ARG A 604 -19.37 0.14 -15.28
CA ARG A 604 -19.29 -1.20 -15.86
C ARG A 604 -20.49 -1.41 -16.78
N MET A 605 -20.23 -1.77 -18.03
CA MET A 605 -21.27 -2.00 -19.02
C MET A 605 -21.08 -3.36 -19.69
N ARG A 606 -22.06 -4.22 -19.57
CA ARG A 606 -22.15 -5.47 -20.33
C ARG A 606 -22.72 -5.16 -21.72
N VAL A 607 -21.86 -5.07 -22.71
CA VAL A 607 -22.22 -4.74 -24.10
C VAL A 607 -22.89 -5.93 -24.81
N SER A 608 -22.48 -7.14 -24.43
CA SER A 608 -23.06 -8.42 -24.86
C SER A 608 -22.83 -9.49 -23.79
N PRO A 609 -23.44 -10.68 -23.90
CA PRO A 609 -23.18 -11.78 -22.98
C PRO A 609 -21.70 -12.15 -22.83
N SER A 610 -20.88 -11.84 -23.84
CA SER A 610 -19.45 -12.17 -23.89
C SER A 610 -18.52 -10.96 -23.73
N LEU A 611 -19.06 -9.74 -23.59
CA LEU A 611 -18.24 -8.52 -23.62
C LEU A 611 -18.64 -7.52 -22.54
N VAL A 612 -17.69 -7.19 -21.67
CA VAL A 612 -17.83 -6.17 -20.63
C VAL A 612 -16.83 -5.05 -20.88
N PHE A 613 -17.30 -3.82 -20.80
CA PHE A 613 -16.49 -2.60 -20.78
C PHE A 613 -16.49 -2.00 -19.37
N THR A 614 -15.33 -1.52 -18.92
CA THR A 614 -15.17 -0.82 -17.65
C THR A 614 -14.52 0.54 -17.87
N ALA A 615 -14.90 1.53 -17.08
CA ALA A 615 -14.26 2.85 -17.10
C ALA A 615 -14.20 3.43 -15.69
N ASN A 616 -13.17 4.22 -15.42
CA ASN A 616 -13.08 5.02 -14.20
C ASN A 616 -12.51 6.42 -14.52
N LEU A 617 -12.95 7.40 -13.75
CA LEU A 617 -12.52 8.80 -13.83
C LEU A 617 -12.38 9.35 -12.42
N GLY A 618 -11.24 9.96 -12.11
CA GLY A 618 -11.00 10.72 -10.89
C GLY A 618 -10.50 12.13 -11.24
N LEU A 619 -11.08 13.12 -10.59
CA LEU A 619 -10.68 14.53 -10.69
C LEU A 619 -10.43 15.06 -9.28
N ILE A 620 -9.31 15.78 -9.07
CA ILE A 620 -8.98 16.42 -7.80
C ILE A 620 -8.49 17.84 -8.05
N ASP A 621 -9.04 18.78 -7.27
CA ASP A 621 -8.54 20.14 -7.09
C ASP A 621 -8.22 20.34 -5.61
N ALA A 622 -6.97 20.71 -5.29
CA ALA A 622 -6.50 20.81 -3.91
C ALA A 622 -5.64 22.07 -3.75
N ASN A 623 -5.92 22.82 -2.67
CA ASN A 623 -5.24 24.07 -2.39
C ASN A 623 -4.96 24.20 -0.89
N TYR A 624 -3.85 24.85 -0.53
CA TYR A 624 -3.62 25.31 0.83
C TYR A 624 -4.53 26.52 1.13
N ASP A 625 -5.24 26.46 2.26
CA ASP A 625 -6.06 27.58 2.76
C ASP A 625 -5.23 28.49 3.66
N LYS A 626 -4.23 27.92 4.34
CA LYS A 626 -3.33 28.59 5.25
C LYS A 626 -2.01 27.82 5.33
N VAL A 627 -0.90 28.52 5.40
CA VAL A 627 0.43 27.95 5.64
C VAL A 627 1.03 28.56 6.90
N LEU A 628 1.66 27.72 7.73
CA LEU A 628 2.23 28.11 9.03
C LEU A 628 3.75 28.20 9.02
N PHE A 629 4.39 27.59 8.03
CA PHE A 629 5.85 27.53 7.89
C PHE A 629 6.24 27.85 6.43
N ASP A 630 7.44 28.35 6.24
CA ASP A 630 8.05 28.51 4.92
C ASP A 630 8.28 27.14 4.28
N ILE A 631 7.43 26.78 3.35
CA ILE A 631 7.49 25.53 2.60
C ILE A 631 8.30 25.73 1.31
N SER A 632 8.23 26.92 0.74
CA SER A 632 8.92 27.30 -0.51
C SER A 632 10.45 27.41 -0.33
N GLY A 633 10.93 27.58 0.91
CA GLY A 633 12.33 27.70 1.26
C GLY A 633 12.93 29.07 0.95
N ASP A 634 12.11 30.10 0.71
CA ASP A 634 12.60 31.46 0.40
C ASP A 634 12.85 32.35 1.63
N GLY A 635 12.61 31.82 2.84
CA GLY A 635 12.82 32.50 4.12
C GLY A 635 11.60 33.30 4.60
N ARG A 636 10.44 33.17 3.95
CA ARG A 636 9.20 33.87 4.29
C ARG A 636 8.01 32.94 4.23
N VAL A 637 6.97 33.24 4.99
CA VAL A 637 5.67 32.59 4.86
C VAL A 637 4.75 33.56 4.13
N ASP A 638 4.46 33.30 2.86
CA ASP A 638 3.72 34.22 2.01
C ASP A 638 2.87 33.52 0.93
N GLU A 639 2.43 34.27 -0.08
CA GLU A 639 1.59 33.78 -1.18
C GLU A 639 2.27 32.68 -2.04
N LYS A 640 3.60 32.61 -2.02
CA LYS A 640 4.30 31.56 -2.78
C LYS A 640 4.08 30.20 -2.16
N ASP A 641 4.08 30.12 -0.80
CA ASP A 641 3.80 28.89 -0.08
C ASP A 641 2.36 28.42 -0.37
N LEU A 642 1.40 29.35 -0.38
CA LEU A 642 0.00 29.06 -0.70
C LEU A 642 -0.20 28.58 -2.15
N ALA A 643 0.68 28.98 -3.06
CA ALA A 643 0.61 28.61 -4.47
C ALA A 643 1.24 27.25 -4.79
N LEU A 644 1.90 26.59 -3.84
CA LEU A 644 2.51 25.29 -4.04
C LEU A 644 1.44 24.21 -4.23
N ALA A 645 1.70 23.27 -5.12
CA ALA A 645 0.86 22.08 -5.28
C ALA A 645 1.04 21.15 -4.07
N ILE A 646 -0.05 20.67 -3.51
CA ILE A 646 -0.01 19.67 -2.43
C ILE A 646 0.58 18.38 -3.00
N PRO A 647 1.64 17.80 -2.38
CA PRO A 647 2.29 16.59 -2.87
C PRO A 647 1.34 15.40 -3.00
N ARG A 648 1.56 14.61 -4.06
CA ARG A 648 0.83 13.39 -4.40
C ARG A 648 -0.66 13.61 -4.73
N VAL A 649 -1.10 14.83 -4.85
CA VAL A 649 -2.41 15.15 -5.45
C VAL A 649 -2.27 15.02 -6.96
N VAL A 650 -2.92 14.01 -7.51
CA VAL A 650 -3.00 13.77 -8.96
C VAL A 650 -4.24 14.47 -9.49
N PRO A 651 -4.12 15.52 -10.35
CA PRO A 651 -5.28 16.31 -10.80
C PRO A 651 -6.35 15.47 -11.49
N TYR A 652 -5.96 14.51 -12.31
CA TYR A 652 -6.91 13.58 -12.93
C TYR A 652 -6.32 12.20 -13.19
N THR A 653 -7.18 11.18 -13.06
CA THR A 653 -6.94 9.79 -13.40
C THR A 653 -8.04 9.29 -14.32
N VAL A 654 -7.68 8.50 -15.32
CA VAL A 654 -8.63 7.90 -16.26
C VAL A 654 -8.29 6.46 -16.48
N GLY A 655 -9.29 5.57 -16.43
CA GLY A 655 -9.13 4.16 -16.76
C GLY A 655 -10.19 3.70 -17.75
N ALA A 656 -9.81 2.78 -18.63
CA ALA A 656 -10.72 2.09 -19.55
C ALA A 656 -10.27 0.64 -19.73
N GLY A 657 -11.20 -0.29 -19.55
CA GLY A 657 -10.96 -1.72 -19.65
C GLY A 657 -11.97 -2.43 -20.53
N LEU A 658 -11.54 -3.51 -21.14
CA LEU A 658 -12.38 -4.40 -21.94
C LEU A 658 -12.10 -5.85 -21.52
N ILE A 659 -13.15 -6.61 -21.26
CA ILE A 659 -13.08 -8.02 -20.91
C ILE A 659 -13.96 -8.77 -21.89
N HIS A 660 -13.38 -9.74 -22.61
CA HIS A 660 -14.06 -10.55 -23.60
C HIS A 660 -13.90 -12.03 -23.29
N GLU A 661 -15.01 -12.74 -23.27
CA GLU A 661 -15.09 -14.19 -23.11
C GLU A 661 -15.47 -14.84 -24.44
N LEU A 662 -14.63 -15.78 -24.91
CA LEU A 662 -14.88 -16.53 -26.13
C LEU A 662 -14.88 -18.03 -25.83
N ASN A 663 -15.98 -18.68 -26.08
CA ASN A 663 -16.15 -20.12 -25.92
C ASN A 663 -15.96 -20.83 -27.27
N VAL A 664 -14.99 -21.75 -27.36
CA VAL A 664 -14.70 -22.54 -28.57
C VAL A 664 -14.68 -24.01 -28.21
N GLY A 665 -15.77 -24.71 -28.50
CA GLY A 665 -15.94 -26.10 -28.10
C GLY A 665 -15.89 -26.26 -26.58
N ARG A 666 -14.92 -27.02 -26.07
CA ARG A 666 -14.68 -27.21 -24.61
C ARG A 666 -13.66 -26.22 -24.02
N SER A 667 -13.12 -25.33 -24.83
CA SER A 667 -12.18 -24.30 -24.42
C SER A 667 -12.89 -22.97 -24.21
N GLN A 668 -12.45 -22.20 -23.19
CA GLN A 668 -12.87 -20.84 -22.96
C GLN A 668 -11.63 -19.93 -22.97
N PHE A 669 -11.73 -18.80 -23.65
CA PHE A 669 -10.69 -17.78 -23.68
C PHE A 669 -11.21 -16.52 -23.02
N LEU A 670 -10.56 -16.08 -21.95
CA LEU A 670 -10.83 -14.80 -21.29
C LEU A 670 -9.73 -13.82 -21.67
N THR A 671 -10.10 -12.77 -22.40
CA THR A 671 -9.16 -11.72 -22.82
C THR A 671 -9.47 -10.44 -22.10
N ARG A 672 -8.49 -9.79 -21.52
CA ARG A 672 -8.60 -8.47 -20.90
C ARG A 672 -7.57 -7.52 -21.52
N VAL A 673 -8.01 -6.29 -21.77
CA VAL A 673 -7.14 -5.14 -22.09
C VAL A 673 -7.56 -4.01 -21.17
N ASN A 674 -6.59 -3.37 -20.52
CA ASN A 674 -6.83 -2.28 -19.58
C ASN A 674 -5.84 -1.16 -19.82
N TYR A 675 -6.35 0.04 -20.03
CA TYR A 675 -5.58 1.28 -20.14
C TYR A 675 -5.84 2.15 -18.92
N GLN A 676 -4.78 2.75 -18.38
CA GLN A 676 -4.83 3.67 -17.25
C GLN A 676 -3.93 4.87 -17.52
N TYR A 677 -4.44 6.05 -17.21
CA TYR A 677 -3.69 7.28 -17.21
C TYR A 677 -3.73 7.93 -15.83
N ARG A 678 -2.59 8.41 -15.38
CA ARG A 678 -2.43 9.22 -14.18
C ARG A 678 -1.61 10.45 -14.54
N ASP A 679 -2.11 11.64 -14.21
CA ASP A 679 -1.39 12.88 -14.47
C ASP A 679 -0.19 13.04 -13.52
N ARG A 680 0.72 13.93 -13.87
CA ARG A 680 1.87 14.25 -13.02
C ARG A 680 1.43 14.87 -11.70
N ALA A 681 2.22 14.66 -10.65
CA ALA A 681 1.97 15.22 -9.33
C ALA A 681 3.26 15.74 -8.69
N ALA A 682 3.17 16.78 -7.87
CA ALA A 682 4.27 17.15 -6.99
C ALA A 682 4.59 16.00 -6.03
N TYR A 683 5.85 15.80 -5.71
CA TYR A 683 6.29 14.79 -4.74
C TYR A 683 6.81 15.41 -3.45
N THR A 684 7.61 16.47 -3.53
CA THR A 684 8.11 17.23 -2.37
C THR A 684 7.24 18.45 -2.08
N ASP A 685 7.23 18.90 -0.83
CA ASP A 685 6.40 20.01 -0.38
C ASP A 685 6.79 21.33 -1.02
N ASP A 686 8.07 21.57 -1.28
CA ASP A 686 8.61 22.73 -1.99
C ASP A 686 8.40 22.67 -3.53
N ASN A 687 7.78 21.58 -4.02
CA ASN A 687 7.58 21.26 -5.42
C ASN A 687 8.87 21.14 -6.26
N PHE A 688 10.01 20.87 -5.62
CA PHE A 688 11.23 20.53 -6.32
C PHE A 688 11.12 19.16 -7.02
N GLY A 689 10.63 18.15 -6.30
CA GLY A 689 10.42 16.79 -6.81
C GLY A 689 9.04 16.59 -7.42
N TRP A 690 9.00 15.80 -8.51
CA TRP A 690 7.77 15.50 -9.25
C TRP A 690 7.70 14.01 -9.61
N LEU A 691 6.49 13.47 -9.66
CA LEU A 691 6.17 12.20 -10.30
C LEU A 691 5.73 12.45 -11.74
N ASN A 692 6.20 11.63 -12.67
CA ASN A 692 5.81 11.73 -14.07
C ASN A 692 4.31 11.43 -14.27
N ASP A 693 3.75 11.96 -15.34
CA ASP A 693 2.52 11.40 -15.92
C ASP A 693 2.77 9.96 -16.36
N LEU A 694 1.76 9.11 -16.23
CA LEU A 694 1.90 7.68 -16.45
C LEU A 694 0.75 7.15 -17.29
N SER A 695 1.10 6.56 -18.43
CA SER A 695 0.17 5.84 -19.32
C SER A 695 0.47 4.35 -19.26
N MET A 696 -0.39 3.57 -18.62
CA MET A 696 -0.23 2.14 -18.45
C MET A 696 -1.18 1.36 -19.35
N LEU A 697 -0.63 0.41 -20.12
CA LEU A 697 -1.40 -0.57 -20.84
C LEU A 697 -1.07 -1.97 -20.30
N GLU A 698 -2.10 -2.68 -19.91
CA GLU A 698 -2.02 -4.08 -19.49
C GLU A 698 -2.91 -4.93 -20.38
N ALA A 699 -2.48 -6.14 -20.70
CA ALA A 699 -3.30 -7.08 -21.43
C ALA A 699 -3.01 -8.52 -20.99
N ASN A 700 -4.03 -9.36 -20.98
CA ASN A 700 -3.86 -10.79 -20.78
C ASN A 700 -4.89 -11.60 -21.57
N ILE A 701 -4.49 -12.82 -21.88
CA ILE A 701 -5.37 -13.86 -22.41
C ILE A 701 -5.20 -15.12 -21.56
N THR A 702 -6.28 -15.61 -21.00
CA THR A 702 -6.34 -16.87 -20.23
C THR A 702 -7.11 -17.89 -21.03
N TRP A 703 -6.48 -19.02 -21.32
CA TRP A 703 -7.11 -20.19 -21.91
C TRP A 703 -7.48 -21.16 -20.80
N VAL A 704 -8.77 -21.30 -20.53
CA VAL A 704 -9.34 -22.37 -19.73
C VAL A 704 -9.43 -23.59 -20.63
N THR A 705 -8.59 -24.59 -20.37
CA THR A 705 -8.40 -25.73 -21.26
C THR A 705 -9.55 -26.73 -21.14
N PRO A 706 -9.68 -27.68 -22.08
CA PRO A 706 -10.61 -28.79 -21.95
C PRO A 706 -10.32 -29.72 -20.75
N VAL A 707 -9.09 -29.69 -20.22
CA VAL A 707 -8.73 -30.43 -19.00
C VAL A 707 -9.36 -29.73 -17.79
N PRO A 708 -10.18 -30.42 -16.99
CA PRO A 708 -10.80 -29.81 -15.82
C PRO A 708 -9.77 -29.16 -14.88
N GLY A 709 -10.05 -27.95 -14.44
CA GLY A 709 -9.22 -27.19 -13.51
C GLY A 709 -7.96 -26.57 -14.10
N LEU A 710 -7.52 -26.92 -15.33
CA LEU A 710 -6.28 -26.39 -15.91
C LEU A 710 -6.54 -25.14 -16.75
N SER A 711 -5.83 -24.05 -16.43
CA SER A 711 -5.77 -22.84 -17.25
C SER A 711 -4.33 -22.40 -17.53
N LEU A 712 -4.16 -21.74 -18.67
CA LEU A 712 -2.88 -21.16 -19.12
C LEU A 712 -3.11 -19.70 -19.46
N SER A 713 -2.22 -18.82 -19.03
CA SER A 713 -2.34 -17.38 -19.30
C SER A 713 -1.06 -16.82 -19.89
N LEU A 714 -1.21 -15.96 -20.89
CA LEU A 714 -0.19 -15.03 -21.35
C LEU A 714 -0.61 -13.63 -20.87
N TYR A 715 0.28 -12.89 -20.22
CA TYR A 715 -0.01 -11.56 -19.75
C TYR A 715 1.14 -10.60 -19.99
N GLY A 716 0.81 -9.32 -20.10
CA GLY A 716 1.79 -8.23 -20.21
C GLY A 716 1.36 -7.05 -19.35
N ARG A 717 2.32 -6.45 -18.65
CA ARG A 717 2.16 -5.27 -17.82
C ARG A 717 3.04 -4.15 -18.34
N ASN A 718 2.59 -2.92 -18.15
CA ASN A 718 3.28 -1.73 -18.62
C ASN A 718 3.76 -1.88 -20.08
N LEU A 719 2.86 -2.29 -20.98
CA LEU A 719 3.18 -2.61 -22.37
C LEU A 719 3.73 -1.40 -23.16
N PHE A 720 3.47 -0.18 -22.68
CA PHE A 720 4.06 1.03 -23.23
C PHE A 720 5.48 1.33 -22.72
N ASP A 721 6.02 0.50 -21.82
CA ASP A 721 7.36 0.65 -21.21
C ASP A 721 7.57 2.04 -20.57
N GLN A 722 6.53 2.55 -19.91
CA GLN A 722 6.61 3.84 -19.23
C GLN A 722 7.53 3.77 -18.02
N VAL A 723 8.36 4.79 -17.85
CA VAL A 723 9.20 4.93 -16.68
C VAL A 723 8.35 5.46 -15.53
N GLN A 724 8.17 4.65 -14.51
CA GLN A 724 7.47 4.99 -13.28
C GLN A 724 8.48 5.18 -12.16
N GLU A 725 8.26 6.21 -11.33
CA GLU A 725 9.09 6.57 -10.20
C GLU A 725 8.37 6.30 -8.89
N GLY A 726 9.12 5.82 -7.89
CA GLY A 726 8.60 5.61 -6.54
C GLY A 726 8.70 6.83 -5.63
N GLY A 727 9.41 7.86 -6.05
CA GLY A 727 9.63 9.12 -5.34
C GLY A 727 10.69 9.97 -6.04
N ASP A 728 10.82 11.21 -5.64
CA ASP A 728 11.76 12.17 -6.23
C ASP A 728 12.25 13.15 -5.13
N THR A 729 13.08 12.63 -4.22
CA THR A 729 13.57 13.38 -3.06
C THR A 729 14.83 14.14 -3.41
N GLN A 730 14.92 15.44 -3.07
CA GLN A 730 16.12 16.22 -3.25
C GLN A 730 17.28 15.70 -2.40
N VAL A 731 18.47 15.58 -3.01
CA VAL A 731 19.72 15.24 -2.33
C VAL A 731 20.76 16.32 -2.58
N PRO A 732 21.71 16.55 -1.64
CA PRO A 732 22.71 17.62 -1.78
C PRO A 732 23.84 17.26 -2.75
N PHE A 733 23.62 16.31 -3.63
CA PHE A 733 24.62 15.77 -4.56
C PHE A 733 24.05 15.82 -5.98
N GLY A 734 24.59 16.69 -6.81
CA GLY A 734 24.20 16.86 -8.20
C GLY A 734 25.13 17.82 -8.92
N GLY A 735 25.28 17.68 -10.22
CA GLY A 735 26.12 18.52 -11.04
C GLY A 735 27.54 17.98 -11.27
N PRO A 736 28.50 18.75 -11.84
CA PRO A 736 29.73 18.21 -12.38
C PRO A 736 30.72 17.72 -11.33
N LEU A 737 31.28 16.51 -11.53
CA LEU A 737 32.45 16.00 -10.81
C LEU A 737 33.73 16.73 -11.24
N PRO A 738 34.62 17.09 -10.32
CA PRO A 738 35.98 17.46 -10.67
C PRO A 738 36.67 16.27 -11.32
N GLY A 739 36.97 16.35 -12.63
CA GLY A 739 37.65 15.27 -13.37
C GLY A 739 36.78 14.51 -14.36
N GLY A 740 35.49 14.74 -14.42
CA GLY A 740 34.66 14.53 -15.62
C GLY A 740 34.21 13.13 -15.99
N VAL A 741 34.27 12.09 -15.12
CA VAL A 741 33.77 10.76 -15.49
C VAL A 741 32.92 10.19 -14.35
N ILE A 742 31.62 10.05 -14.60
CA ILE A 742 30.76 9.19 -13.79
C ILE A 742 30.50 7.95 -14.62
N ALA A 743 31.34 6.98 -14.44
CA ALA A 743 31.11 5.73 -15.11
C ALA A 743 31.87 4.63 -14.41
N GLY A 744 31.19 3.65 -13.88
CA GLY A 744 31.75 2.35 -13.65
C GLY A 744 32.32 1.77 -14.96
N PRO A 745 33.13 0.72 -14.93
CA PRO A 745 33.83 0.16 -16.09
C PRO A 745 32.90 -0.30 -17.24
N ARG A 746 31.62 -0.21 -17.11
CA ARG A 746 30.59 -0.59 -18.11
C ARG A 746 29.60 0.49 -18.47
N SER A 747 29.73 1.71 -17.95
CA SER A 747 28.87 2.80 -18.39
C SER A 747 29.16 3.09 -19.88
N ASN A 748 28.12 3.43 -20.62
CA ASN A 748 28.20 3.76 -22.02
C ASN A 748 29.01 5.05 -22.33
N GLY A 749 29.93 5.44 -21.45
CA GLY A 749 30.75 6.63 -21.60
C GLY A 749 29.97 7.93 -21.39
N VAL A 750 28.82 7.90 -20.69
CA VAL A 750 28.07 9.10 -20.33
C VAL A 750 28.91 9.90 -19.35
N GLN A 751 29.55 10.93 -19.84
CA GLN A 751 30.28 11.92 -19.03
C GLN A 751 29.29 12.98 -18.57
N THR A 752 29.02 13.05 -17.27
CA THR A 752 28.26 14.12 -16.67
C THR A 752 29.10 14.80 -15.59
N PRO A 753 29.21 16.11 -15.66
CA PRO A 753 29.95 16.85 -14.63
C PRO A 753 29.16 16.87 -13.31
N PHE A 754 29.81 16.70 -12.15
CA PHE A 754 29.21 16.70 -10.82
C PHE A 754 29.56 17.96 -10.02
N GLN A 755 28.59 18.59 -9.39
CA GLN A 755 28.81 19.65 -8.39
C GLN A 755 28.20 19.26 -7.04
N GLN A 756 28.91 19.60 -5.99
CA GLN A 756 28.31 19.59 -4.68
C GLN A 756 27.42 20.82 -4.54
N PHE A 757 26.21 20.60 -4.01
CA PHE A 757 25.15 21.56 -3.73
C PHE A 757 25.44 23.07 -4.02
N PRO A 758 24.46 23.86 -4.54
CA PRO A 758 23.06 23.49 -4.76
C PRO A 758 22.86 22.85 -6.13
N GLY A 759 23.03 21.57 -6.25
CA GLY A 759 22.77 20.84 -7.49
C GLY A 759 21.34 20.32 -7.56
N GLY A 760 20.81 20.11 -8.76
CA GLY A 760 19.50 19.49 -9.00
C GLY A 760 19.48 17.98 -8.81
N GLY A 761 20.27 17.44 -7.84
CA GLY A 761 20.35 16.02 -7.57
C GLY A 761 19.11 15.49 -6.86
N THR A 762 18.68 14.29 -7.25
CA THR A 762 17.53 13.60 -6.62
C THR A 762 17.87 12.15 -6.34
N PHE A 763 17.19 11.61 -5.33
CA PHE A 763 17.03 10.18 -5.16
C PHE A 763 15.65 9.82 -5.73
N SER A 764 15.64 9.12 -6.88
CA SER A 764 14.43 8.81 -7.64
C SER A 764 14.37 7.30 -7.94
N PRO A 765 13.78 6.49 -7.05
CA PRO A 765 13.64 5.06 -7.23
C PRO A 765 12.80 4.73 -8.46
N LEU A 766 13.25 3.76 -9.23
CA LEU A 766 12.59 3.29 -10.44
C LEU A 766 11.64 2.13 -10.13
N MET A 767 10.50 2.11 -10.79
CA MET A 767 9.58 0.98 -10.85
C MET A 767 9.72 0.24 -12.18
N ARG A 768 9.28 -1.01 -12.22
CA ARG A 768 9.46 -1.87 -13.38
C ARG A 768 8.75 -1.34 -14.61
N GLY A 769 9.43 -1.39 -15.76
CA GLY A 769 8.86 -1.16 -17.07
C GLY A 769 8.08 -2.38 -17.60
N ARG A 770 8.13 -2.56 -18.92
CA ARG A 770 7.40 -3.64 -19.60
C ARG A 770 7.82 -5.03 -19.16
N ASN A 771 6.84 -5.84 -18.75
CA ASN A 771 6.97 -7.25 -18.43
C ASN A 771 6.01 -8.08 -19.25
N ILE A 772 6.47 -9.27 -19.70
CA ILE A 772 5.60 -10.29 -20.31
C ILE A 772 5.79 -11.59 -19.54
N GLY A 773 4.71 -12.29 -19.26
CA GLY A 773 4.72 -13.53 -18.49
C GLY A 773 3.76 -14.59 -18.97
N LEU A 774 4.08 -15.81 -18.58
CA LEU A 774 3.24 -17.00 -18.72
C LEU A 774 2.87 -17.53 -17.34
N GLU A 775 1.65 -17.99 -17.21
CA GLU A 775 1.14 -18.57 -15.97
C GLU A 775 0.38 -19.85 -16.27
N LEU A 776 0.60 -20.85 -15.45
CA LEU A 776 -0.19 -22.08 -15.36
C LEU A 776 -0.93 -22.06 -14.02
N MET A 777 -2.20 -22.38 -14.04
CA MET A 777 -3.02 -22.56 -12.84
C MET A 777 -3.78 -23.90 -12.97
N PHE A 778 -3.83 -24.63 -11.84
CA PHE A 778 -4.57 -25.87 -11.73
C PHE A 778 -5.41 -25.86 -10.44
N GLU A 779 -6.70 -26.11 -10.56
CA GLU A 779 -7.68 -26.16 -9.48
C GLU A 779 -8.39 -27.52 -9.46
N PHE A 780 -8.62 -28.07 -8.28
CA PHE A 780 -9.31 -29.36 -8.11
C PHE A 780 -10.21 -29.37 -6.87
#